data_570b4ff071a4bfabc88f433da5c78da5
#
_entry.id   570b4ff071a4bfabc88f433da5c78da5
#
_cell.length_a   1.000
_cell.length_b   1.000
_cell.length_c   1.000
_cell.angle_alpha   90.00
_cell.angle_beta   90.00
_cell.angle_gamma   90.00
#
_symmetry.space_group_name_H-M   'P 1'
#
loop_
_entity.id
_entity.type
_entity.pdbx_description
1 polymer ?
#
loop_
_entity_poly.entity_id
_entity_poly.type
_entity_poly.pdbx_seq_one_letter_code
_entity_poly.pdbx_strand_id
1 'polypeptide(L)'
;MLFRSEADLSHYRQELKAPREGARGLSSYPHPWLMPDFWQFPTGSMGIGPISAIYHARFMRYLTHRNLLDCQGRKVWGVFGDGEMDEPESMSALTLASRERLDNLVWVVNCNLQRLDGPVRGNGRIIDELEKLFRGAGWHVIKLIWGSDWDGLFARDSENALLKAFANTVDGQMQTFAAKDGRFNRENFFGQNAALSQLAQGLTDEQIDRLKRGGHDLVKIHAAYAAAAAHRGQPTVILAHTKKGYGMGQAGQGKMTTHSQKKLDESALLAFRDRFQLPLSDAQATELAFLKPSEDTPEIRYLHTRRQSLGGYLPQRQTQCDTLPVPDLTHYASFALQPEGKEMSTTMAFVRLLGQLLKDPVLGPRVVPIVADEARTFGMANLFKQVGIYSSVGQQYEPEDIGSVLSYREAMDGQILEEGISEAGAIASWTAAATSYSVHGLAMLPFYIYYSMFGFQRVGDAIWAAADQRARGFLLGATSGRTTLGGEGLQHQDGSSHLVAATIPNCKAYDPGFAGELAVILDRGMREMLIEQQDVFYYITVMNENHAQADVPASVHADLLKGCYRFAAPPSRVKAKAPTVTLMGSGAILGEVIKAAALLADEGIAAEVLSVTSWSELARDGMASDKEALEGGVVSTPFIHQMLANSQGPVIAATDYVRAV
;
A
#
# COMPACT_ATOMS: atom_id res chain seq x y z
N MET A 1 4.31 22.48 -12.97
CA MET A 1 3.15 22.02 -13.74
C MET A 1 3.12 20.52 -13.65
N LEU A 2 2.05 19.95 -13.15
CA LEU A 2 1.92 18.50 -12.91
C LEU A 2 1.75 17.70 -14.21
N PHE A 3 1.35 18.36 -15.29
CA PHE A 3 1.14 17.80 -16.62
C PHE A 3 2.12 18.46 -17.59
N ARG A 4 2.58 17.71 -18.58
CA ARG A 4 3.60 18.18 -19.51
C ARG A 4 3.11 19.28 -20.45
N SER A 5 1.79 19.28 -20.79
CA SER A 5 1.21 20.26 -21.71
C SER A 5 -0.31 20.38 -21.54
N GLU A 6 -0.91 21.43 -22.13
CA GLU A 6 -2.38 21.56 -22.24
C GLU A 6 -2.99 20.43 -23.05
N ALA A 7 -2.27 19.92 -24.05
CA ALA A 7 -2.70 18.76 -24.83
C ALA A 7 -2.85 17.51 -23.96
N ASP A 8 -1.97 17.29 -22.96
CA ASP A 8 -2.14 16.16 -22.02
C ASP A 8 -3.43 16.30 -21.21
N LEU A 9 -3.78 17.52 -20.78
CA LEU A 9 -5.02 17.79 -20.03
C LEU A 9 -6.28 17.53 -20.87
N SER A 10 -6.24 17.82 -22.16
CA SER A 10 -7.37 17.57 -23.08
C SER A 10 -7.66 16.06 -23.25
N HIS A 11 -6.69 15.21 -22.94
CA HIS A 11 -6.80 13.76 -23.00
C HIS A 11 -7.01 13.10 -21.63
N TYR A 12 -7.50 13.83 -20.63
CA TYR A 12 -7.84 13.27 -19.32
C TYR A 12 -8.92 12.19 -19.43
N ARG A 13 -8.72 11.06 -18.76
CA ARG A 13 -9.57 9.86 -18.80
C ARG A 13 -9.68 9.22 -20.19
N GLN A 14 -8.64 9.35 -21.00
CA GLN A 14 -8.59 8.81 -22.37
C GLN A 14 -7.38 7.89 -22.57
N GLU A 15 -7.02 7.10 -21.57
CA GLU A 15 -5.84 6.24 -21.56
C GLU A 15 -5.79 5.25 -22.73
N LEU A 16 -6.97 4.80 -23.19
CA LEU A 16 -7.09 3.85 -24.32
C LEU A 16 -7.30 4.53 -25.67
N LYS A 17 -7.95 5.70 -25.67
CA LYS A 17 -8.28 6.42 -26.90
C LYS A 17 -7.10 7.24 -27.42
N ALA A 18 -6.50 8.04 -26.54
CA ALA A 18 -5.44 8.97 -26.94
C ALA A 18 -4.23 8.28 -27.63
N PRO A 19 -3.74 7.11 -27.19
CA PRO A 19 -2.65 6.41 -27.89
C PRO A 19 -3.00 5.98 -29.31
N ARG A 20 -4.28 5.65 -29.60
CA ARG A 20 -4.74 5.30 -30.95
C ARG A 20 -4.74 6.52 -31.89
N GLU A 21 -4.80 7.71 -31.33
CA GLU A 21 -4.75 8.99 -32.04
C GLU A 21 -3.33 9.61 -32.04
N GLY A 22 -2.33 8.84 -31.58
CA GLY A 22 -0.93 9.32 -31.49
C GLY A 22 -0.66 10.29 -30.35
N ALA A 23 -1.60 10.41 -29.39
CA ALA A 23 -1.49 11.28 -28.22
C ALA A 23 -1.29 10.47 -26.93
N ARG A 24 -0.94 11.14 -25.84
CA ARG A 24 -0.83 10.52 -24.50
C ARG A 24 -2.10 10.80 -23.70
N GLY A 25 -2.77 9.74 -23.24
CA GLY A 25 -3.90 9.85 -22.33
C GLY A 25 -3.43 10.04 -20.88
N LEU A 26 -4.20 10.81 -20.11
CA LEU A 26 -4.02 10.89 -18.66
C LEU A 26 -4.97 9.93 -17.95
N SER A 27 -4.45 9.20 -16.97
CA SER A 27 -5.22 8.26 -16.18
C SER A 27 -6.34 8.94 -15.40
N SER A 28 -7.47 8.23 -15.24
CA SER A 28 -8.58 8.65 -14.36
C SER A 28 -8.14 8.78 -12.91
N TYR A 29 -7.30 7.84 -12.48
CA TYR A 29 -6.63 7.84 -11.19
C TYR A 29 -5.13 7.88 -11.42
N PRO A 30 -4.40 8.75 -10.71
CA PRO A 30 -2.94 8.78 -10.80
C PRO A 30 -2.35 7.42 -10.47
N HIS A 31 -1.41 6.95 -11.30
CA HIS A 31 -0.87 5.61 -11.19
C HIS A 31 0.59 5.55 -11.62
N PRO A 32 1.51 4.95 -10.82
CA PRO A 32 2.95 4.92 -11.13
C PRO A 32 3.30 4.19 -12.42
N TRP A 33 2.53 3.18 -12.83
CA TRP A 33 2.74 2.45 -14.08
C TRP A 33 2.37 3.25 -15.33
N LEU A 34 1.35 4.12 -15.23
CA LEU A 34 0.91 4.99 -16.32
C LEU A 34 1.58 6.35 -16.29
N MET A 35 1.97 6.81 -15.11
CA MET A 35 2.60 8.11 -14.87
C MET A 35 3.86 7.95 -13.98
N PRO A 36 4.89 7.22 -14.48
CA PRO A 36 6.02 6.75 -13.65
C PRO A 36 6.88 7.87 -13.07
N ASP A 37 6.95 9.01 -13.76
CA ASP A 37 7.77 10.16 -13.32
C ASP A 37 7.05 11.07 -12.33
N PHE A 38 5.77 10.80 -12.06
CA PHE A 38 4.94 11.79 -11.38
C PHE A 38 4.25 11.25 -10.13
N TRP A 39 3.65 10.07 -10.19
CA TRP A 39 2.78 9.60 -9.12
C TRP A 39 3.38 8.44 -8.33
N GLN A 40 3.17 8.44 -6.99
CA GLN A 40 3.70 7.41 -6.09
C GLN A 40 2.60 6.59 -5.40
N PHE A 41 1.50 7.23 -5.00
CA PHE A 41 0.50 6.63 -4.11
C PHE A 41 -0.88 6.53 -4.76
N PRO A 42 -1.19 5.47 -5.53
CA PRO A 42 -2.54 5.21 -5.98
C PRO A 42 -3.33 4.56 -4.83
N THR A 43 -4.23 5.29 -4.19
CA THR A 43 -4.94 4.82 -3.00
C THR A 43 -6.45 4.65 -3.19
N GLY A 44 -7.10 5.40 -4.08
CA GLY A 44 -8.57 5.42 -4.16
C GLY A 44 -9.20 5.83 -2.82
N SER A 45 -10.46 5.45 -2.59
CA SER A 45 -11.23 5.74 -1.37
C SER A 45 -11.54 4.46 -0.59
N MET A 46 -10.54 3.60 -0.38
CA MET A 46 -10.68 2.25 0.19
C MET A 46 -9.96 2.10 1.54
N GLY A 47 -9.67 3.18 2.24
CA GLY A 47 -8.96 3.14 3.52
C GLY A 47 -7.43 2.93 3.40
N ILE A 48 -6.92 2.60 2.22
CA ILE A 48 -5.49 2.35 1.98
C ILE A 48 -4.68 3.64 2.19
N GLY A 49 -5.20 4.80 1.75
CA GLY A 49 -4.55 6.09 1.95
C GLY A 49 -4.36 6.45 3.43
N PRO A 50 -5.43 6.42 4.24
CA PRO A 50 -5.34 6.68 5.69
C PRO A 50 -4.31 5.82 6.40
N ILE A 51 -4.41 4.49 6.32
CA ILE A 51 -3.46 3.60 6.99
C ILE A 51 -2.03 3.81 6.49
N SER A 52 -1.83 3.92 5.17
CA SER A 52 -0.51 4.17 4.58
C SER A 52 0.11 5.47 5.09
N ALA A 53 -0.67 6.54 5.25
CA ALA A 53 -0.19 7.82 5.76
C ALA A 53 0.41 7.70 7.18
N ILE A 54 -0.22 6.90 8.05
CA ILE A 54 0.30 6.63 9.40
C ILE A 54 1.65 5.92 9.33
N TYR A 55 1.73 4.84 8.55
CA TYR A 55 2.94 4.02 8.49
C TYR A 55 4.09 4.68 7.72
N HIS A 56 3.82 5.52 6.71
CA HIS A 56 4.85 6.38 6.11
C HIS A 56 5.39 7.41 7.11
N ALA A 57 4.53 8.05 7.90
CA ALA A 57 4.98 8.98 8.95
C ALA A 57 5.82 8.27 10.03
N ARG A 58 5.43 7.06 10.43
CA ARG A 58 6.18 6.21 11.36
C ARG A 58 7.51 5.79 10.76
N PHE A 59 7.54 5.38 9.51
CA PHE A 59 8.76 4.96 8.82
C PHE A 59 9.78 6.10 8.68
N MET A 60 9.34 7.33 8.46
CA MET A 60 10.23 8.50 8.50
C MET A 60 10.89 8.67 9.88
N ARG A 61 10.16 8.42 10.98
CA ARG A 61 10.74 8.40 12.34
C ARG A 61 11.74 7.26 12.51
N TYR A 62 11.40 6.07 12.02
CA TYR A 62 12.30 4.92 12.02
C TYR A 62 13.62 5.22 11.30
N LEU A 63 13.58 5.83 10.12
CA LEU A 63 14.79 6.22 9.38
C LEU A 63 15.64 7.22 10.16
N THR A 64 14.99 8.21 10.79
CA THR A 64 15.69 9.24 11.60
C THR A 64 16.30 8.63 12.87
N HIS A 65 15.57 7.83 13.63
CA HIS A 65 16.05 7.23 14.88
C HIS A 65 17.19 6.23 14.64
N ARG A 66 17.22 5.60 13.48
CA ARG A 66 18.30 4.70 13.07
C ARG A 66 19.47 5.42 12.37
N ASN A 67 19.46 6.73 12.31
CA ASN A 67 20.48 7.54 11.64
C ASN A 67 20.71 7.15 10.16
N LEU A 68 19.68 6.66 9.47
CA LEU A 68 19.73 6.29 8.06
C LEU A 68 19.42 7.46 7.14
N LEU A 69 18.49 8.32 7.57
CA LEU A 69 18.11 9.54 6.87
C LEU A 69 17.49 10.53 7.86
N ASP A 70 17.93 11.78 7.81
CA ASP A 70 17.26 12.84 8.57
C ASP A 70 15.96 13.26 7.87
N CYS A 71 14.85 12.93 8.50
CA CYS A 71 13.49 13.30 8.07
C CYS A 71 12.88 14.41 8.95
N GLN A 72 13.67 15.10 9.79
CA GLN A 72 13.15 16.18 10.63
C GLN A 72 12.54 17.31 9.79
N GLY A 73 11.43 17.85 10.26
CA GLY A 73 10.69 18.90 9.55
C GLY A 73 9.84 18.45 8.37
N ARG A 74 10.01 17.23 7.86
CA ARG A 74 9.13 16.66 6.84
C ARG A 74 7.81 16.20 7.46
N LYS A 75 6.72 16.33 6.70
CA LYS A 75 5.39 15.88 7.13
C LYS A 75 4.72 15.03 6.06
N VAL A 76 3.92 14.09 6.52
CA VAL A 76 2.96 13.35 5.69
C VAL A 76 1.61 14.04 5.79
N TRP A 77 1.07 14.45 4.65
CA TRP A 77 -0.26 15.03 4.53
C TRP A 77 -1.18 14.05 3.81
N GLY A 78 -2.28 13.67 4.46
CA GLY A 78 -3.33 12.86 3.87
C GLY A 78 -4.60 13.68 3.68
N VAL A 79 -5.24 13.59 2.51
CA VAL A 79 -6.54 14.23 2.24
C VAL A 79 -7.53 13.13 1.91
N PHE A 80 -8.55 12.96 2.74
CA PHE A 80 -9.48 11.84 2.69
C PHE A 80 -10.92 12.31 2.71
N GLY A 81 -11.85 11.48 2.21
CA GLY A 81 -13.28 11.75 2.32
C GLY A 81 -13.86 11.28 3.65
N ASP A 82 -14.94 11.93 4.10
CA ASP A 82 -15.68 11.51 5.29
C ASP A 82 -16.37 10.16 5.11
N GLY A 83 -16.79 9.82 3.90
CA GLY A 83 -17.32 8.49 3.56
C GLY A 83 -16.26 7.39 3.58
N GLU A 84 -14.99 7.72 3.28
CA GLU A 84 -13.87 6.78 3.37
C GLU A 84 -13.57 6.36 4.82
N MET A 85 -14.02 7.14 5.80
CA MET A 85 -13.90 6.79 7.21
C MET A 85 -14.80 5.62 7.63
N ASP A 86 -15.63 5.08 6.75
CA ASP A 86 -16.36 3.82 6.97
C ASP A 86 -15.48 2.58 6.78
N GLU A 87 -14.35 2.70 6.07
CA GLU A 87 -13.43 1.59 5.84
C GLU A 87 -12.67 1.22 7.13
N PRO A 88 -12.57 -0.07 7.48
CA PRO A 88 -11.85 -0.52 8.67
C PRO A 88 -10.39 -0.04 8.70
N GLU A 89 -9.73 -0.02 7.55
CA GLU A 89 -8.34 0.41 7.39
C GLU A 89 -8.16 1.89 7.75
N SER A 90 -9.15 2.74 7.45
CA SER A 90 -9.15 4.16 7.81
C SER A 90 -9.16 4.37 9.33
N MET A 91 -9.78 3.45 10.08
CA MET A 91 -9.93 3.52 11.52
C MET A 91 -8.85 2.76 12.29
N SER A 92 -8.07 1.96 11.57
CA SER A 92 -6.98 1.20 12.18
C SER A 92 -5.79 2.10 12.52
N ALA A 93 -4.94 1.67 13.43
CA ALA A 93 -3.68 2.33 13.82
C ALA A 93 -3.79 3.79 14.32
N LEU A 94 -4.98 4.34 14.56
CA LEU A 94 -5.14 5.71 15.08
C LEU A 94 -4.45 5.89 16.44
N THR A 95 -4.60 4.92 17.33
CA THR A 95 -3.96 4.92 18.65
C THR A 95 -2.45 4.70 18.57
N LEU A 96 -1.96 3.95 17.58
CA LEU A 96 -0.53 3.80 17.32
C LEU A 96 0.07 5.17 16.95
N ALA A 97 -0.56 5.92 16.07
CA ALA A 97 -0.08 7.23 15.65
C ALA A 97 0.09 8.19 16.83
N SER A 98 -0.83 8.19 17.79
CA SER A 98 -0.75 9.04 19.00
C SER A 98 0.24 8.50 20.01
N ARG A 99 0.29 7.18 20.24
CA ARG A 99 1.24 6.53 21.16
C ARG A 99 2.68 6.77 20.72
N GLU A 100 2.94 6.75 19.42
CA GLU A 100 4.26 7.08 18.85
C GLU A 100 4.47 8.57 18.61
N ARG A 101 3.51 9.42 19.02
CA ARG A 101 3.60 10.89 18.93
C ARG A 101 3.97 11.38 17.53
N LEU A 102 3.31 10.85 16.50
CA LEU A 102 3.60 11.17 15.09
C LEU A 102 3.15 12.59 14.73
N ASP A 103 3.83 13.61 15.25
CA ASP A 103 3.55 15.02 14.95
C ASP A 103 3.96 15.44 13.53
N ASN A 104 4.58 14.53 12.80
CA ASN A 104 4.84 14.64 11.36
C ASN A 104 3.68 14.13 10.49
N LEU A 105 2.54 13.76 11.08
CA LEU A 105 1.34 13.30 10.40
C LEU A 105 0.21 14.33 10.52
N VAL A 106 -0.36 14.72 9.38
CA VAL A 106 -1.55 15.59 9.31
C VAL A 106 -2.57 14.99 8.37
N TRP A 107 -3.78 14.78 8.86
CA TRP A 107 -4.92 14.40 8.04
C TRP A 107 -5.86 15.58 7.81
N VAL A 108 -6.42 15.65 6.62
CA VAL A 108 -7.54 16.54 6.27
C VAL A 108 -8.70 15.66 5.83
N VAL A 109 -9.73 15.58 6.65
CA VAL A 109 -10.95 14.86 6.29
C VAL A 109 -11.92 15.85 5.67
N ASN A 110 -12.17 15.68 4.37
CA ASN A 110 -13.11 16.48 3.60
C ASN A 110 -14.54 16.05 3.92
N CYS A 111 -15.14 16.71 4.90
CA CYS A 111 -16.49 16.42 5.39
C CYS A 111 -17.53 17.13 4.52
N ASN A 112 -17.83 16.60 3.34
CA ASN A 112 -18.91 17.07 2.49
C ASN A 112 -20.27 16.47 2.88
N LEU A 113 -20.29 15.53 3.82
CA LEU A 113 -21.45 14.84 4.43
C LEU A 113 -22.19 13.91 3.47
N GLN A 114 -21.62 13.59 2.31
CA GLN A 114 -22.28 12.79 1.27
C GLN A 114 -21.41 11.62 0.80
N ARG A 115 -22.03 10.44 0.78
CA ARG A 115 -21.57 9.29 -0.02
C ARG A 115 -22.07 9.39 -1.47
N LEU A 116 -22.04 8.29 -2.21
CA LEU A 116 -22.60 8.21 -3.56
C LEU A 116 -24.14 8.21 -3.52
N ASP A 117 -24.73 7.43 -2.62
CA ASP A 117 -26.16 7.16 -2.56
C ASP A 117 -26.91 8.07 -1.58
N GLY A 118 -26.22 8.83 -0.74
CA GLY A 118 -26.87 9.67 0.25
C GLY A 118 -25.93 10.35 1.23
N PRO A 119 -26.46 10.88 2.35
CA PRO A 119 -25.65 11.46 3.41
C PRO A 119 -24.83 10.38 4.13
N VAL A 120 -23.65 10.75 4.66
CA VAL A 120 -22.75 9.81 5.35
C VAL A 120 -23.42 9.22 6.59
N ARG A 121 -24.10 10.02 7.40
CA ARG A 121 -24.79 9.55 8.62
C ARG A 121 -26.29 9.78 8.64
N GLY A 122 -26.89 10.35 7.60
CA GLY A 122 -28.33 10.57 7.53
C GLY A 122 -28.88 11.30 8.75
N ASN A 123 -29.34 10.56 9.75
CA ASN A 123 -29.87 11.06 11.02
C ASN A 123 -28.79 11.34 12.09
N GLY A 124 -27.52 11.10 11.79
CA GLY A 124 -26.37 11.39 12.65
C GLY A 124 -25.58 12.61 12.21
N ARG A 125 -24.40 12.77 12.79
CA ARG A 125 -23.48 13.89 12.52
C ARG A 125 -22.05 13.37 12.47
N ILE A 126 -21.57 13.09 11.27
CA ILE A 126 -20.25 12.46 11.06
C ILE A 126 -19.09 13.28 11.66
N ILE A 127 -19.13 14.62 11.55
CA ILE A 127 -18.06 15.48 12.08
C ILE A 127 -17.93 15.32 13.59
N ASP A 128 -19.04 15.21 14.32
CA ASP A 128 -19.03 15.03 15.76
C ASP A 128 -18.58 13.62 16.17
N GLU A 129 -18.93 12.62 15.37
CA GLU A 129 -18.44 11.24 15.57
C GLU A 129 -16.92 11.19 15.38
N LEU A 130 -16.42 11.75 14.29
CA LEU A 130 -14.99 11.80 14.00
C LEU A 130 -14.21 12.62 15.03
N GLU A 131 -14.75 13.78 15.49
CA GLU A 131 -14.12 14.55 16.56
C GLU A 131 -13.92 13.71 17.82
N LYS A 132 -14.96 13.01 18.26
CA LYS A 132 -14.92 12.14 19.46
C LYS A 132 -13.90 11.01 19.26
N LEU A 133 -13.92 10.37 18.09
CA LEU A 133 -13.02 9.27 17.75
C LEU A 133 -11.56 9.71 17.79
N PHE A 134 -11.21 10.77 17.05
CA PHE A 134 -9.83 11.25 16.97
C PHE A 134 -9.32 11.78 18.31
N ARG A 135 -10.16 12.53 19.06
CA ARG A 135 -9.81 12.96 20.41
C ARG A 135 -9.60 11.77 21.35
N GLY A 136 -10.48 10.77 21.30
CA GLY A 136 -10.36 9.55 22.08
C GLY A 136 -9.12 8.74 21.73
N ALA A 137 -8.68 8.78 20.47
CA ALA A 137 -7.44 8.16 20.01
C ALA A 137 -6.18 9.01 20.31
N GLY A 138 -6.30 10.19 20.91
CA GLY A 138 -5.18 11.03 21.31
C GLY A 138 -4.65 11.97 20.21
N TRP A 139 -5.46 12.28 19.20
CA TRP A 139 -5.10 13.22 18.14
C TRP A 139 -5.44 14.66 18.50
N HIS A 140 -4.66 15.59 17.99
CA HIS A 140 -5.02 17.00 17.95
C HIS A 140 -6.06 17.22 16.84
N VAL A 141 -7.25 17.77 17.20
CA VAL A 141 -8.37 17.95 16.28
C VAL A 141 -8.62 19.44 16.02
N ILE A 142 -8.57 19.84 14.77
CA ILE A 142 -8.95 21.17 14.29
C ILE A 142 -10.26 21.02 13.51
N LYS A 143 -11.31 21.73 13.94
CA LYS A 143 -12.61 21.76 13.23
C LYS A 143 -12.70 23.02 12.38
N LEU A 144 -12.86 22.85 11.08
CA LEU A 144 -12.99 23.93 10.10
C LEU A 144 -14.43 23.91 9.55
N ILE A 145 -15.38 24.42 10.32
CA ILE A 145 -16.82 24.22 10.12
C ILE A 145 -17.46 25.38 9.36
N TRP A 146 -17.27 26.62 9.84
CA TRP A 146 -17.91 27.81 9.32
C TRP A 146 -16.91 28.79 8.73
N GLY A 147 -17.26 29.40 7.59
CA GLY A 147 -16.48 30.46 6.97
C GLY A 147 -16.57 31.77 7.74
N SER A 148 -15.72 32.73 7.40
CA SER A 148 -15.67 34.06 8.02
C SER A 148 -16.97 34.83 7.84
N ASP A 149 -17.77 34.50 6.82
CA ASP A 149 -19.09 35.12 6.57
C ASP A 149 -20.07 34.91 7.76
N TRP A 150 -19.84 33.88 8.57
CA TRP A 150 -20.64 33.58 9.76
C TRP A 150 -20.20 34.33 11.02
N ASP A 151 -18.97 34.87 11.04
CA ASP A 151 -18.39 35.45 12.25
C ASP A 151 -19.23 36.63 12.79
N GLY A 152 -19.80 37.46 11.87
CA GLY A 152 -20.69 38.54 12.23
C GLY A 152 -22.06 38.07 12.77
N LEU A 153 -22.54 36.90 12.36
CA LEU A 153 -23.76 36.29 12.89
C LEU A 153 -23.50 35.73 14.29
N PHE A 154 -22.39 35.00 14.48
CA PHE A 154 -22.02 34.49 15.79
C PHE A 154 -21.76 35.62 16.82
N ALA A 155 -21.16 36.72 16.38
CA ALA A 155 -20.89 37.86 17.27
C ALA A 155 -22.18 38.53 17.79
N ARG A 156 -23.30 38.44 17.04
CA ARG A 156 -24.61 38.95 17.44
C ARG A 156 -25.51 37.93 18.14
N ASP A 157 -25.10 36.66 18.17
CA ASP A 157 -25.87 35.55 18.75
C ASP A 157 -25.68 35.45 20.26
N SER A 158 -26.33 36.36 21.01
CA SER A 158 -26.21 36.41 22.48
C SER A 158 -26.86 35.19 23.19
N GLU A 159 -27.76 34.46 22.52
CA GLU A 159 -28.48 33.30 23.04
C GLU A 159 -27.88 31.96 22.64
N ASN A 160 -26.82 31.96 21.86
CA ASN A 160 -26.24 30.77 21.24
C ASN A 160 -27.24 30.00 20.37
N ALA A 161 -28.17 30.70 19.72
CA ALA A 161 -29.22 30.11 18.90
C ALA A 161 -28.66 29.37 17.70
N LEU A 162 -27.60 29.92 17.06
CA LEU A 162 -26.90 29.27 15.95
C LEU A 162 -26.23 27.96 16.39
N LEU A 163 -25.49 28.00 17.50
CA LEU A 163 -24.83 26.79 18.03
C LEU A 163 -25.84 25.70 18.35
N LYS A 164 -26.97 26.05 18.97
CA LYS A 164 -28.06 25.10 19.26
C LYS A 164 -28.70 24.55 17.99
N ALA A 165 -28.96 25.41 17.00
CA ALA A 165 -29.53 24.99 15.73
C ALA A 165 -28.61 24.02 14.99
N PHE A 166 -27.30 24.33 14.89
CA PHE A 166 -26.33 23.43 14.27
C PHE A 166 -26.14 22.13 15.05
N ALA A 167 -26.18 22.17 16.41
CA ALA A 167 -26.12 20.98 17.23
C ALA A 167 -27.27 20.01 16.98
N ASN A 168 -28.43 20.52 16.58
CA ASN A 168 -29.64 19.72 16.30
C ASN A 168 -29.80 19.40 14.79
N THR A 169 -28.96 19.92 13.90
CA THR A 169 -29.06 19.68 12.47
C THR A 169 -28.23 18.47 12.08
N VAL A 170 -28.87 17.42 11.58
CA VAL A 170 -28.24 16.17 11.14
C VAL A 170 -27.66 16.29 9.73
N ASP A 171 -26.79 15.36 9.32
CA ASP A 171 -26.11 15.38 8.02
C ASP A 171 -27.08 15.42 6.84
N GLY A 172 -28.17 14.65 6.89
CA GLY A 172 -29.18 14.65 5.84
C GLY A 172 -29.85 16.01 5.65
N GLN A 173 -30.10 16.74 6.72
CA GLN A 173 -30.66 18.08 6.69
C GLN A 173 -29.64 19.11 6.22
N MET A 174 -28.37 18.98 6.65
CA MET A 174 -27.27 19.82 6.16
C MET A 174 -27.02 19.64 4.66
N GLN A 175 -27.23 18.43 4.13
CA GLN A 175 -27.20 18.18 2.69
C GLN A 175 -28.35 18.91 1.98
N THR A 176 -29.56 18.83 2.52
CA THR A 176 -30.71 19.56 1.97
C THR A 176 -30.43 21.05 1.90
N PHE A 177 -29.92 21.64 2.97
CA PHE A 177 -29.53 23.08 2.98
C PHE A 177 -28.41 23.41 1.97
N ALA A 178 -27.50 22.47 1.69
CA ALA A 178 -26.46 22.67 0.69
C ALA A 178 -26.99 22.65 -0.75
N ALA A 179 -28.05 21.90 -1.01
CA ALA A 179 -28.68 21.70 -2.31
C ALA A 179 -29.76 22.75 -2.65
N LYS A 180 -30.26 23.46 -1.65
CA LYS A 180 -31.31 24.49 -1.80
C LYS A 180 -30.72 25.89 -1.80
N ASP A 181 -31.55 26.87 -2.21
CA ASP A 181 -31.20 28.29 -2.29
C ASP A 181 -31.30 29.02 -0.94
N GLY A 182 -30.90 30.28 -0.94
CA GLY A 182 -30.91 31.13 0.26
C GLY A 182 -32.31 31.37 0.81
N ARG A 183 -33.34 31.46 -0.06
CA ARG A 183 -34.74 31.59 0.38
C ARG A 183 -35.20 30.40 1.18
N PHE A 184 -34.96 29.18 0.67
CA PHE A 184 -35.27 27.96 1.40
C PHE A 184 -34.53 27.91 2.74
N ASN A 185 -33.25 28.27 2.77
CA ASN A 185 -32.42 28.28 3.97
C ASN A 185 -32.91 29.35 4.97
N ARG A 186 -33.38 30.50 4.52
CA ARG A 186 -34.03 31.51 5.37
C ARG A 186 -35.27 30.92 6.05
N GLU A 187 -36.16 30.34 5.27
CA GLU A 187 -37.44 29.80 5.77
C GLU A 187 -37.25 28.59 6.70
N ASN A 188 -36.30 27.67 6.37
CA ASN A 188 -36.19 26.38 7.02
C ASN A 188 -35.04 26.25 8.04
N PHE A 189 -33.97 27.05 7.93
CA PHE A 189 -32.91 27.10 8.92
C PHE A 189 -33.09 28.27 9.86
N PHE A 190 -33.10 29.49 9.33
CA PHE A 190 -33.26 30.70 10.16
C PHE A 190 -34.69 30.87 10.69
N GLY A 191 -35.67 30.32 10.01
CA GLY A 191 -37.09 30.33 10.44
C GLY A 191 -37.46 29.39 11.58
N GLN A 192 -36.51 28.59 12.09
CA GLN A 192 -36.80 27.62 13.19
C GLN A 192 -37.22 28.28 14.50
N ASN A 193 -36.74 29.49 14.77
CA ASN A 193 -37.17 30.26 15.95
C ASN A 193 -36.94 31.77 15.73
N ALA A 194 -37.46 32.59 16.61
CA ALA A 194 -37.41 34.06 16.53
C ALA A 194 -35.95 34.59 16.60
N ALA A 195 -35.06 34.00 17.43
CA ALA A 195 -33.70 34.47 17.58
C ALA A 195 -32.90 34.26 16.27
N LEU A 196 -33.04 33.10 15.63
CA LEU A 196 -32.41 32.81 14.32
C LEU A 196 -32.98 33.75 13.22
N SER A 197 -34.31 33.94 13.18
CA SER A 197 -34.94 34.84 12.22
C SER A 197 -34.43 36.28 12.36
N GLN A 198 -34.25 36.76 13.60
CA GLN A 198 -33.69 38.09 13.86
C GLN A 198 -32.24 38.21 13.40
N LEU A 199 -31.40 37.19 13.58
CA LEU A 199 -30.02 37.18 13.09
C LEU A 199 -29.93 37.33 11.57
N ALA A 200 -30.88 36.72 10.85
CA ALA A 200 -30.94 36.76 9.38
C ALA A 200 -31.68 37.98 8.81
N GLN A 201 -32.30 38.83 9.63
CA GLN A 201 -33.21 39.91 9.20
C GLN A 201 -32.55 40.92 8.24
N GLY A 202 -31.22 41.15 8.40
CA GLY A 202 -30.48 42.11 7.56
C GLY A 202 -29.78 41.48 6.35
N LEU A 203 -29.98 40.21 6.07
CA LEU A 203 -29.33 39.50 4.96
C LEU A 203 -30.33 39.33 3.80
N THR A 204 -29.85 39.45 2.55
CA THR A 204 -30.62 39.01 1.38
C THR A 204 -30.57 37.51 1.22
N ASP A 205 -31.44 36.93 0.38
CA ASP A 205 -31.41 35.48 0.12
C ASP A 205 -30.10 35.07 -0.58
N GLU A 206 -29.57 35.92 -1.46
CA GLU A 206 -28.27 35.70 -2.10
C GLU A 206 -27.10 35.71 -1.09
N GLN A 207 -27.18 36.58 -0.07
CA GLN A 207 -26.19 36.62 1.00
C GLN A 207 -26.25 35.33 1.85
N ILE A 208 -27.43 34.82 2.14
CA ILE A 208 -27.62 33.53 2.86
C ILE A 208 -27.08 32.37 2.02
N ASP A 209 -27.35 32.34 0.70
CA ASP A 209 -26.83 31.29 -0.20
C ASP A 209 -25.30 31.27 -0.24
N ARG A 210 -24.69 32.45 -0.13
CA ARG A 210 -23.23 32.65 -0.18
C ARG A 210 -22.51 32.38 1.14
N LEU A 211 -23.22 32.13 2.25
CA LEU A 211 -22.58 31.75 3.52
C LEU A 211 -21.76 30.47 3.35
N LYS A 212 -20.44 30.60 3.53
CA LYS A 212 -19.49 29.51 3.25
C LYS A 212 -19.37 28.57 4.43
N ARG A 213 -19.16 27.29 4.14
CA ARG A 213 -18.62 26.34 5.09
C ARG A 213 -17.11 26.58 5.23
N GLY A 214 -16.53 26.24 6.38
CA GLY A 214 -15.13 26.53 6.70
C GLY A 214 -14.12 25.97 5.72
N GLY A 215 -14.40 24.77 5.17
CA GLY A 215 -13.58 24.14 4.15
C GLY A 215 -13.57 24.84 2.79
N HIS A 216 -14.31 25.95 2.61
CA HIS A 216 -14.30 26.83 1.43
C HIS A 216 -13.80 28.25 1.74
N ASP A 217 -13.36 28.50 2.97
CA ASP A 217 -12.82 29.79 3.39
C ASP A 217 -11.29 29.74 3.38
N LEU A 218 -10.66 30.40 2.42
CA LEU A 218 -9.21 30.36 2.22
C LEU A 218 -8.43 30.89 3.41
N VAL A 219 -8.94 31.90 4.13
CA VAL A 219 -8.28 32.46 5.31
C VAL A 219 -8.26 31.44 6.46
N LYS A 220 -9.42 30.84 6.74
CA LYS A 220 -9.55 29.81 7.78
C LYS A 220 -8.83 28.52 7.42
N ILE A 221 -8.82 28.12 6.14
CA ILE A 221 -8.03 26.99 5.63
C ILE A 221 -6.54 27.25 5.91
N HIS A 222 -6.02 28.41 5.50
CA HIS A 222 -4.62 28.76 5.74
C HIS A 222 -4.25 28.71 7.24
N ALA A 223 -5.11 29.29 8.08
CA ALA A 223 -4.90 29.27 9.53
C ALA A 223 -4.88 27.85 10.11
N ALA A 224 -5.81 26.98 9.66
CA ALA A 224 -5.87 25.59 10.11
C ALA A 224 -4.63 24.79 9.67
N TYR A 225 -4.19 24.95 8.42
CA TYR A 225 -2.98 24.31 7.91
C TYR A 225 -1.72 24.81 8.63
N ALA A 226 -1.60 26.12 8.89
CA ALA A 226 -0.50 26.69 9.65
C ALA A 226 -0.45 26.16 11.09
N ALA A 227 -1.61 26.08 11.76
CA ALA A 227 -1.71 25.50 13.10
C ALA A 227 -1.31 24.00 13.10
N ALA A 228 -1.81 23.22 12.15
CA ALA A 228 -1.44 21.81 12.02
C ALA A 228 0.05 21.61 11.71
N ALA A 229 0.64 22.46 10.88
CA ALA A 229 2.08 22.41 10.57
C ALA A 229 2.95 22.75 11.80
N ALA A 230 2.48 23.66 12.65
CA ALA A 230 3.19 24.09 13.85
C ALA A 230 3.00 23.14 15.05
N HIS A 231 1.94 22.33 15.06
CA HIS A 231 1.63 21.44 16.19
C HIS A 231 2.72 20.39 16.39
N ARG A 232 3.00 20.06 17.68
CA ARG A 232 4.01 19.07 18.07
C ARG A 232 3.47 18.09 19.10
N GLY A 233 4.07 16.89 19.09
CA GLY A 233 3.82 15.85 20.09
C GLY A 233 2.60 14.95 19.82
N GLN A 234 1.77 15.28 18.83
CA GLN A 234 0.58 14.51 18.47
C GLN A 234 0.32 14.58 16.96
N PRO A 235 -0.24 13.54 16.34
CA PRO A 235 -0.80 13.65 14.99
C PRO A 235 -1.97 14.63 14.99
N THR A 236 -2.18 15.31 13.87
CA THR A 236 -3.25 16.30 13.72
C THR A 236 -4.26 15.89 12.67
N VAL A 237 -5.55 16.07 12.95
CA VAL A 237 -6.62 15.96 11.97
C VAL A 237 -7.35 17.28 11.82
N ILE A 238 -7.60 17.72 10.59
CA ILE A 238 -8.46 18.85 10.22
C ILE A 238 -9.76 18.27 9.69
N LEU A 239 -10.87 18.47 10.40
CA LEU A 239 -12.21 18.12 9.95
C LEU A 239 -12.77 19.31 9.17
N ALA A 240 -12.67 19.24 7.83
CA ALA A 240 -13.00 20.35 6.93
C ALA A 240 -14.42 20.19 6.37
N HIS A 241 -15.36 20.99 6.87
CA HIS A 241 -16.75 20.99 6.42
C HIS A 241 -16.87 21.68 5.05
N THR A 242 -17.33 20.94 4.03
CA THR A 242 -17.43 21.39 2.64
C THR A 242 -18.81 21.10 2.05
N LYS A 243 -19.05 21.55 0.83
CA LYS A 243 -20.22 21.18 0.01
C LYS A 243 -19.75 20.34 -1.17
N LYS A 244 -20.37 19.18 -1.39
CA LYS A 244 -20.10 18.37 -2.59
C LYS A 244 -20.55 19.13 -3.83
N GLY A 245 -19.71 19.17 -4.88
CA GLY A 245 -20.00 19.98 -6.07
C GLY A 245 -20.02 21.49 -5.83
N TYR A 246 -19.21 21.98 -4.87
CA TYR A 246 -19.12 23.42 -4.58
C TYR A 246 -18.86 24.24 -5.84
N GLY A 247 -19.68 25.28 -6.01
CA GLY A 247 -19.63 26.15 -7.17
C GLY A 247 -20.53 25.75 -8.34
N MET A 248 -20.98 24.49 -8.42
CA MET A 248 -21.88 24.03 -9.49
C MET A 248 -23.31 24.62 -9.41
N GLY A 249 -23.62 25.38 -8.35
CA GLY A 249 -24.94 26.02 -8.17
C GLY A 249 -26.09 25.02 -8.32
N GLN A 250 -27.15 25.46 -9.00
CA GLN A 250 -28.34 24.63 -9.21
C GLN A 250 -28.10 23.39 -10.09
N ALA A 251 -27.00 23.34 -10.84
CA ALA A 251 -26.68 22.20 -11.70
C ALA A 251 -26.26 20.96 -10.90
N GLY A 252 -25.57 21.12 -9.74
CA GLY A 252 -25.03 19.96 -9.05
C GLY A 252 -24.62 20.15 -7.58
N GLN A 253 -24.62 21.38 -7.02
CA GLN A 253 -24.13 21.60 -5.66
C GLN A 253 -25.03 20.91 -4.62
N GLY A 254 -24.45 20.01 -3.82
CA GLY A 254 -25.13 19.30 -2.74
C GLY A 254 -26.18 18.25 -3.18
N LYS A 255 -26.40 18.06 -4.47
CA LYS A 255 -27.42 17.15 -4.99
C LYS A 255 -26.99 15.70 -4.89
N MET A 256 -27.94 14.77 -4.81
CA MET A 256 -27.70 13.32 -4.85
C MET A 256 -27.00 12.91 -6.16
N THR A 257 -27.34 13.58 -7.27
CA THR A 257 -26.78 13.29 -8.60
C THR A 257 -25.40 13.92 -8.84
N THR A 258 -24.83 14.66 -7.89
CA THR A 258 -23.56 15.38 -8.07
C THR A 258 -22.42 14.46 -8.52
N HIS A 259 -22.34 13.25 -7.94
CA HIS A 259 -21.28 12.31 -8.28
C HIS A 259 -21.37 11.77 -9.72
N SER A 260 -22.58 11.60 -10.23
CA SER A 260 -22.83 11.08 -11.57
C SER A 260 -22.95 12.19 -12.64
N GLN A 261 -22.82 13.46 -12.25
CA GLN A 261 -22.88 14.60 -13.17
C GLN A 261 -21.68 14.58 -14.13
N LYS A 262 -21.93 14.32 -15.40
CA LYS A 262 -20.88 14.19 -16.42
C LYS A 262 -20.58 15.49 -17.15
N LYS A 263 -21.59 16.36 -17.34
CA LYS A 263 -21.48 17.64 -18.07
C LYS A 263 -22.33 18.70 -17.39
N LEU A 264 -21.83 19.92 -17.42
CA LEU A 264 -22.61 21.12 -17.13
C LEU A 264 -23.14 21.66 -18.46
N ASP A 265 -24.35 22.20 -18.46
CA ASP A 265 -24.88 22.97 -19.62
C ASP A 265 -24.22 24.34 -19.70
N GLU A 266 -24.46 25.05 -20.81
CA GLU A 266 -23.87 26.39 -21.05
C GLU A 266 -24.22 27.38 -19.94
N SER A 267 -25.47 27.38 -19.48
CA SER A 267 -25.93 28.28 -18.42
C SER A 267 -25.20 28.02 -17.09
N ALA A 268 -24.95 26.77 -16.76
CA ALA A 268 -24.21 26.38 -15.56
C ALA A 268 -22.71 26.71 -15.67
N LEU A 269 -22.10 26.60 -16.86
CA LEU A 269 -20.72 27.01 -17.12
C LEU A 269 -20.54 28.52 -16.96
N LEU A 270 -21.45 29.33 -17.52
CA LEU A 270 -21.44 30.78 -17.37
C LEU A 270 -21.65 31.18 -15.90
N ALA A 271 -22.61 30.55 -15.19
CA ALA A 271 -22.85 30.83 -13.79
C ALA A 271 -21.63 30.47 -12.91
N PHE A 272 -20.91 29.39 -13.24
CA PHE A 272 -19.66 29.00 -12.56
C PHE A 272 -18.57 30.05 -12.79
N ARG A 273 -18.35 30.47 -14.04
CA ARG A 273 -17.41 31.54 -14.41
C ARG A 273 -17.69 32.81 -13.61
N ASP A 274 -18.95 33.26 -13.60
CA ASP A 274 -19.36 34.51 -12.95
C ASP A 274 -19.20 34.42 -11.43
N ARG A 275 -19.57 33.30 -10.84
CA ARG A 275 -19.40 33.05 -9.39
C ARG A 275 -17.94 33.20 -8.95
N PHE A 276 -17.02 32.66 -9.73
CA PHE A 276 -15.59 32.69 -9.42
C PHE A 276 -14.83 33.83 -10.10
N GLN A 277 -15.56 34.72 -10.83
CA GLN A 277 -15.00 35.89 -11.54
C GLN A 277 -13.84 35.51 -12.46
N LEU A 278 -13.97 34.37 -13.16
CA LEU A 278 -12.94 33.93 -14.09
C LEU A 278 -12.89 34.85 -15.31
N PRO A 279 -11.71 35.34 -15.73
CA PRO A 279 -11.56 36.29 -16.86
C PRO A 279 -11.67 35.55 -18.22
N LEU A 280 -12.83 34.96 -18.48
CA LEU A 280 -13.17 34.25 -19.72
C LEU A 280 -14.38 34.89 -20.36
N SER A 281 -14.37 35.04 -21.69
CA SER A 281 -15.57 35.38 -22.45
C SER A 281 -16.61 34.26 -22.40
N ASP A 282 -17.86 34.53 -22.79
CA ASP A 282 -18.92 33.52 -22.84
C ASP A 282 -18.50 32.33 -23.73
N ALA A 283 -17.97 32.62 -24.93
CA ALA A 283 -17.48 31.59 -25.84
C ALA A 283 -16.36 30.75 -25.21
N GLN A 284 -15.36 31.39 -24.60
CA GLN A 284 -14.27 30.68 -23.94
C GLN A 284 -14.76 29.80 -22.76
N ALA A 285 -15.74 30.27 -21.99
CA ALA A 285 -16.29 29.49 -20.86
C ALA A 285 -17.09 28.26 -21.36
N THR A 286 -17.91 28.44 -22.40
CA THR A 286 -18.73 27.35 -22.97
C THR A 286 -17.90 26.34 -23.76
N GLU A 287 -16.81 26.75 -24.40
CA GLU A 287 -15.84 25.90 -25.07
C GLU A 287 -14.82 25.24 -24.11
N LEU A 288 -14.90 25.54 -22.81
CA LEU A 288 -14.00 25.04 -21.78
C LEU A 288 -12.52 25.37 -22.04
N ALA A 289 -12.27 26.62 -22.52
CA ALA A 289 -10.90 27.08 -22.75
C ALA A 289 -10.06 27.03 -21.47
N PHE A 290 -8.80 26.62 -21.59
CA PHE A 290 -7.87 26.62 -20.46
C PHE A 290 -7.53 28.05 -20.04
N LEU A 291 -7.77 28.36 -18.77
CA LEU A 291 -7.35 29.62 -18.17
C LEU A 291 -5.92 29.47 -17.62
N LYS A 292 -4.96 30.13 -18.28
CA LYS A 292 -3.59 30.25 -17.78
C LYS A 292 -3.33 31.71 -17.39
N PRO A 293 -3.19 32.00 -16.07
CA PRO A 293 -2.82 33.36 -15.64
C PRO A 293 -1.45 33.77 -16.21
N SER A 294 -1.27 35.05 -16.45
CA SER A 294 0.03 35.58 -16.90
C SER A 294 1.11 35.36 -15.85
N GLU A 295 2.32 35.06 -16.31
CA GLU A 295 3.52 34.87 -15.45
C GLU A 295 3.83 36.16 -14.63
N ASP A 296 3.37 37.33 -15.09
CA ASP A 296 3.60 38.62 -14.45
C ASP A 296 2.59 38.95 -13.34
N THR A 297 1.57 38.11 -13.12
CA THR A 297 0.62 38.36 -12.03
C THR A 297 1.28 38.18 -10.66
N PRO A 298 0.87 38.96 -9.65
CA PRO A 298 1.41 38.84 -8.29
C PRO A 298 1.27 37.42 -7.73
N GLU A 299 0.16 36.75 -8.02
CA GLU A 299 -0.16 35.40 -7.56
C GLU A 299 0.83 34.36 -8.14
N ILE A 300 1.10 34.44 -9.43
CA ILE A 300 2.03 33.53 -10.12
C ILE A 300 3.47 33.78 -9.66
N ARG A 301 3.89 35.05 -9.55
CA ARG A 301 5.20 35.40 -8.99
C ARG A 301 5.36 34.88 -7.55
N TYR A 302 4.32 35.04 -6.72
CA TYR A 302 4.34 34.51 -5.35
C TYR A 302 4.46 32.97 -5.37
N LEU A 303 3.67 32.28 -6.18
CA LEU A 303 3.72 30.83 -6.34
C LEU A 303 5.13 30.34 -6.72
N HIS A 304 5.73 30.93 -7.76
CA HIS A 304 7.06 30.57 -8.21
C HIS A 304 8.13 30.81 -7.12
N THR A 305 8.10 31.98 -6.48
CA THR A 305 9.03 32.32 -5.38
C THR A 305 8.93 31.31 -4.24
N ARG A 306 7.71 30.97 -3.82
CA ARG A 306 7.50 29.99 -2.74
C ARG A 306 7.96 28.60 -3.16
N ARG A 307 7.64 28.16 -4.39
CA ARG A 307 8.10 26.84 -4.87
C ARG A 307 9.61 26.75 -4.96
N GLN A 308 10.27 27.79 -5.46
CA GLN A 308 11.75 27.86 -5.50
C GLN A 308 12.37 27.80 -4.10
N SER A 309 11.80 28.52 -3.12
CA SER A 309 12.29 28.47 -1.74
C SER A 309 12.12 27.10 -1.06
N LEU A 310 11.24 26.26 -1.60
CA LEU A 310 11.02 24.87 -1.14
C LEU A 310 11.82 23.83 -1.95
N GLY A 311 12.78 24.27 -2.75
CA GLY A 311 13.59 23.37 -3.59
C GLY A 311 13.02 23.08 -4.98
N GLY A 312 12.02 23.80 -5.42
CA GLY A 312 11.40 23.67 -6.73
C GLY A 312 9.94 23.23 -6.70
N TYR A 313 9.42 22.82 -7.86
CA TYR A 313 8.05 22.34 -7.99
C TYR A 313 7.87 20.97 -7.33
N LEU A 314 6.65 20.42 -7.36
CA LEU A 314 6.40 19.10 -6.77
C LEU A 314 7.48 18.12 -7.25
N PRO A 315 8.11 17.37 -6.34
CA PRO A 315 9.15 16.43 -6.72
C PRO A 315 8.59 15.42 -7.72
N GLN A 316 9.37 15.15 -8.75
CA GLN A 316 9.09 14.01 -9.63
C GLN A 316 9.26 12.71 -8.83
N ARG A 317 8.50 11.69 -9.20
CA ARG A 317 8.72 10.37 -8.64
C ARG A 317 10.13 9.89 -9.03
N GLN A 318 10.90 9.48 -8.05
CA GLN A 318 12.18 8.83 -8.29
C GLN A 318 11.94 7.37 -8.66
N THR A 319 12.48 6.95 -9.79
CA THR A 319 12.37 5.57 -10.27
C THR A 319 13.59 4.72 -9.90
N GLN A 320 14.68 5.38 -9.53
CA GLN A 320 15.96 4.78 -9.16
C GLN A 320 16.57 5.53 -7.96
N CYS A 321 17.47 4.86 -7.27
CA CYS A 321 18.31 5.43 -6.21
C CYS A 321 19.73 4.86 -6.32
N ASP A 322 20.61 5.19 -5.40
CA ASP A 322 21.93 4.56 -5.35
C ASP A 322 21.79 3.05 -5.16
N THR A 323 22.56 2.29 -5.93
CA THR A 323 22.58 0.83 -5.84
C THR A 323 23.15 0.38 -4.49
N LEU A 324 22.58 -0.67 -3.93
CA LEU A 324 23.04 -1.26 -2.68
C LEU A 324 23.72 -2.61 -3.00
N PRO A 325 25.02 -2.79 -2.67
CA PRO A 325 25.70 -4.03 -2.95
C PRO A 325 25.09 -5.20 -2.17
N VAL A 326 24.97 -6.35 -2.83
CA VAL A 326 24.54 -7.60 -2.23
C VAL A 326 25.77 -8.47 -1.96
N PRO A 327 25.97 -8.99 -0.75
CA PRO A 327 27.10 -9.84 -0.44
C PRO A 327 27.09 -11.11 -1.30
N ASP A 328 28.25 -11.77 -1.47
CA ASP A 328 28.31 -13.04 -2.17
C ASP A 328 27.45 -14.10 -1.46
N LEU A 329 26.70 -14.88 -2.26
CA LEU A 329 25.77 -15.90 -1.75
C LEU A 329 26.46 -16.89 -0.80
N THR A 330 27.68 -17.29 -1.09
CA THR A 330 28.44 -18.25 -0.26
C THR A 330 28.84 -17.66 1.10
N HIS A 331 28.92 -16.33 1.21
CA HIS A 331 29.31 -15.64 2.44
C HIS A 331 28.25 -15.78 3.55
N TYR A 332 26.97 -15.68 3.19
CA TYR A 332 25.88 -15.70 4.17
C TYR A 332 25.02 -16.98 4.15
N ALA A 333 25.14 -17.78 3.08
CA ALA A 333 24.26 -18.92 2.83
C ALA A 333 24.98 -20.28 2.70
N SER A 334 26.28 -20.38 2.96
CA SER A 334 27.04 -21.64 2.82
C SER A 334 26.38 -22.82 3.55
N PHE A 335 25.83 -22.59 4.74
CA PHE A 335 25.14 -23.60 5.54
C PHE A 335 23.85 -24.15 4.88
N ALA A 336 23.26 -23.37 3.99
CA ALA A 336 22.03 -23.72 3.27
C ALA A 336 22.34 -24.38 1.91
N LEU A 337 23.41 -23.94 1.26
CA LEU A 337 23.84 -24.48 -0.04
C LEU A 337 24.48 -25.86 0.08
N GLN A 338 25.20 -26.12 1.19
CA GLN A 338 25.88 -27.38 1.50
C GLN A 338 25.57 -27.79 2.95
N PRO A 339 24.34 -28.23 3.23
CA PRO A 339 23.89 -28.56 4.58
C PRO A 339 24.44 -29.86 5.14
N GLU A 340 25.12 -30.70 4.34
CA GLU A 340 25.70 -31.97 4.74
C GLU A 340 24.66 -32.92 5.36
N GLY A 341 23.42 -32.91 4.86
CA GLY A 341 22.31 -33.72 5.33
C GLY A 341 21.75 -33.31 6.69
N LYS A 342 22.11 -32.15 7.24
CA LYS A 342 21.52 -31.64 8.49
C LYS A 342 20.04 -31.38 8.34
N GLU A 343 19.29 -31.70 9.39
CA GLU A 343 17.85 -31.40 9.44
C GLU A 343 17.62 -29.95 9.82
N MET A 344 16.72 -29.30 9.07
CA MET A 344 16.29 -27.93 9.29
C MET A 344 14.98 -27.67 8.54
N SER A 345 14.14 -26.81 9.08
CA SER A 345 12.98 -26.28 8.35
C SER A 345 13.37 -25.10 7.46
N THR A 346 12.61 -24.83 6.40
CA THR A 346 12.87 -23.67 5.55
C THR A 346 12.58 -22.36 6.29
N THR A 347 11.65 -22.33 7.27
CA THR A 347 11.46 -21.17 8.17
C THR A 347 12.73 -20.89 8.98
N MET A 348 13.34 -21.91 9.61
CA MET A 348 14.58 -21.72 10.35
C MET A 348 15.76 -21.37 9.46
N ALA A 349 15.78 -21.89 8.23
CA ALA A 349 16.76 -21.49 7.23
C ALA A 349 16.62 -19.99 6.89
N PHE A 350 15.40 -19.51 6.67
CA PHE A 350 15.13 -18.10 6.46
C PHE A 350 15.63 -17.24 7.62
N VAL A 351 15.26 -17.58 8.86
CA VAL A 351 15.68 -16.81 10.05
C VAL A 351 17.20 -16.75 10.18
N ARG A 352 17.87 -17.85 9.87
CA ARG A 352 19.33 -17.92 9.89
C ARG A 352 19.97 -17.08 8.77
N LEU A 353 19.42 -17.13 7.56
CA LEU A 353 19.84 -16.26 6.44
C LEU A 353 19.65 -14.79 6.79
N LEU A 354 18.46 -14.41 7.29
CA LEU A 354 18.16 -13.07 7.74
C LEU A 354 19.15 -12.60 8.82
N GLY A 355 19.44 -13.45 9.81
CA GLY A 355 20.41 -13.16 10.87
C GLY A 355 21.84 -12.97 10.36
N GLN A 356 22.23 -13.59 9.26
CA GLN A 356 23.53 -13.36 8.61
C GLN A 356 23.51 -12.04 7.80
N LEU A 357 22.43 -11.79 7.03
CA LEU A 357 22.29 -10.53 6.28
C LEU A 357 22.31 -9.31 7.20
N LEU A 358 21.67 -9.39 8.37
CA LEU A 358 21.67 -8.33 9.38
C LEU A 358 23.09 -8.00 9.94
N LYS A 359 24.07 -8.89 9.79
CA LYS A 359 25.46 -8.67 10.21
C LYS A 359 26.30 -8.02 9.13
N ASP A 360 25.84 -7.98 7.88
CA ASP A 360 26.56 -7.32 6.81
C ASP A 360 26.68 -5.82 7.09
N PRO A 361 27.87 -5.23 7.03
CA PRO A 361 28.06 -3.83 7.43
C PRO A 361 27.39 -2.82 6.49
N VAL A 362 27.11 -3.19 5.24
CA VAL A 362 26.52 -2.31 4.23
C VAL A 362 25.04 -2.58 4.04
N LEU A 363 24.67 -3.84 3.78
CA LEU A 363 23.31 -4.25 3.57
C LEU A 363 22.53 -4.34 4.88
N GLY A 364 23.15 -4.84 5.95
CA GLY A 364 22.47 -5.11 7.22
C GLY A 364 21.67 -3.94 7.77
N PRO A 365 22.18 -2.69 7.82
CA PRO A 365 21.39 -1.53 8.25
C PRO A 365 20.14 -1.25 7.40
N ARG A 366 20.08 -1.74 6.17
CA ARG A 366 18.97 -1.54 5.23
C ARG A 366 17.91 -2.64 5.28
N VAL A 367 18.23 -3.77 5.92
CA VAL A 367 17.28 -4.87 6.12
C VAL A 367 16.23 -4.47 7.15
N VAL A 368 14.96 -4.68 6.84
CA VAL A 368 13.82 -4.34 7.73
C VAL A 368 12.99 -5.60 7.98
N PRO A 369 13.23 -6.33 9.07
CA PRO A 369 12.35 -7.43 9.48
C PRO A 369 11.02 -6.86 9.97
N ILE A 370 9.90 -7.42 9.52
CA ILE A 370 8.55 -6.99 9.87
C ILE A 370 7.74 -8.22 10.29
N VAL A 371 7.04 -8.13 11.42
CA VAL A 371 6.22 -9.20 11.98
C VAL A 371 4.92 -8.64 12.57
N ALA A 372 3.90 -9.50 12.61
CA ALA A 372 2.62 -9.23 13.26
C ALA A 372 2.45 -10.16 14.49
N ASP A 373 3.20 -9.87 15.55
CA ASP A 373 3.19 -10.57 16.86
C ASP A 373 3.58 -12.07 16.84
N GLU A 374 4.28 -12.53 15.80
CA GLU A 374 4.59 -13.96 15.64
C GLU A 374 6.10 -14.26 15.55
N ALA A 375 6.95 -13.32 15.99
CA ALA A 375 8.40 -13.50 15.91
C ALA A 375 8.91 -14.74 16.64
N ARG A 376 8.31 -15.10 17.78
CA ARG A 376 8.70 -16.31 18.54
C ARG A 376 8.29 -17.58 17.81
N THR A 377 7.10 -17.59 17.23
CA THR A 377 6.58 -18.73 16.44
C THR A 377 7.44 -19.01 15.21
N PHE A 378 7.93 -17.96 14.55
CA PHE A 378 8.84 -18.09 13.41
C PHE A 378 10.31 -18.26 13.79
N GLY A 379 10.63 -18.40 15.10
CA GLY A 379 12.01 -18.59 15.57
C GLY A 379 12.89 -17.36 15.53
N MET A 380 12.30 -16.16 15.38
CA MET A 380 13.03 -14.89 15.26
C MET A 380 13.40 -14.24 16.60
N ALA A 381 13.04 -14.84 17.74
CA ALA A 381 13.24 -14.23 19.06
C ALA A 381 14.72 -13.89 19.37
N ASN A 382 15.67 -14.63 18.80
CA ASN A 382 17.10 -14.34 18.94
C ASN A 382 17.50 -13.01 18.30
N LEU A 383 16.73 -12.51 17.34
CA LEU A 383 16.97 -11.23 16.68
C LEU A 383 16.62 -10.05 17.59
N PHE A 384 15.75 -10.23 18.61
CA PHE A 384 15.43 -9.18 19.58
C PHE A 384 16.68 -8.63 20.26
N LYS A 385 17.60 -9.53 20.64
CA LYS A 385 18.89 -9.14 21.25
C LYS A 385 19.85 -8.57 20.21
N GLN A 386 19.85 -9.12 19.00
CA GLN A 386 20.80 -8.73 17.95
C GLN A 386 20.53 -7.31 17.44
N VAL A 387 19.29 -6.98 17.10
CA VAL A 387 18.93 -5.72 16.42
C VAL A 387 17.81 -4.93 17.11
N GLY A 388 17.12 -5.50 18.09
CA GLY A 388 16.04 -4.85 18.83
C GLY A 388 14.76 -4.63 18.03
N ILE A 389 13.67 -4.47 18.77
CA ILE A 389 12.37 -4.05 18.24
C ILE A 389 12.33 -2.52 18.26
N TYR A 390 11.87 -1.91 17.17
CA TYR A 390 11.74 -0.46 17.09
C TYR A 390 10.62 0.05 18.01
N SER A 391 10.97 1.01 18.85
CA SER A 391 10.02 1.78 19.64
C SER A 391 10.41 3.25 19.60
N SER A 392 9.52 4.12 19.13
CA SER A 392 9.80 5.57 18.98
C SER A 392 10.12 6.28 20.31
N VAL A 393 9.79 5.65 21.44
CA VAL A 393 10.02 6.16 22.81
C VAL A 393 11.02 5.32 23.60
N GLY A 394 11.60 4.28 22.98
CA GLY A 394 12.45 3.30 23.66
C GLY A 394 11.68 2.41 24.63
N GLN A 395 12.40 1.62 25.41
CA GLN A 395 11.81 0.71 26.40
C GLN A 395 11.66 1.43 27.74
N GLN A 396 10.43 1.59 28.22
CA GLN A 396 10.08 2.31 29.44
C GLN A 396 9.86 1.38 30.65
N TYR A 397 10.16 0.10 30.53
CA TYR A 397 9.96 -0.94 31.53
C TYR A 397 11.07 -1.98 31.46
N GLU A 398 11.20 -2.77 32.52
CA GLU A 398 12.05 -3.94 32.54
C GLU A 398 11.23 -5.15 32.09
N PRO A 399 11.62 -5.87 31.02
CA PRO A 399 10.87 -7.02 30.54
C PRO A 399 10.94 -8.18 31.54
N GLU A 400 9.88 -8.96 31.65
CA GLU A 400 9.78 -10.11 32.57
C GLU A 400 10.86 -11.16 32.29
N ASP A 401 11.24 -11.35 31.03
CA ASP A 401 12.24 -12.30 30.58
C ASP A 401 13.68 -11.77 30.57
N ILE A 402 13.96 -10.68 31.31
CA ILE A 402 15.30 -10.08 31.39
C ILE A 402 16.34 -11.10 31.86
N GLY A 403 17.49 -11.13 31.18
CA GLY A 403 18.53 -12.11 31.42
C GLY A 403 18.38 -13.42 30.66
N SER A 404 17.23 -13.67 30.04
CA SER A 404 17.03 -14.73 29.06
C SER A 404 17.88 -14.48 27.80
N VAL A 405 18.28 -15.55 27.12
CA VAL A 405 18.96 -15.45 25.81
C VAL A 405 18.04 -14.84 24.75
N LEU A 406 16.74 -15.04 24.90
CA LEU A 406 15.67 -14.58 23.98
C LEU A 406 14.86 -13.42 24.56
N SER A 407 15.45 -12.62 25.48
CA SER A 407 14.73 -11.55 26.15
C SER A 407 14.19 -10.52 25.17
N TYR A 408 12.98 -10.06 25.44
CA TYR A 408 12.31 -9.00 24.68
C TYR A 408 13.05 -7.68 24.85
N ARG A 409 13.33 -7.00 23.74
CA ARG A 409 14.06 -5.73 23.76
C ARG A 409 13.50 -4.73 22.76
N GLU A 410 13.02 -3.60 23.28
CA GLU A 410 12.66 -2.43 22.50
C GLU A 410 13.75 -1.37 22.54
N ALA A 411 13.95 -0.65 21.44
CA ALA A 411 14.91 0.45 21.37
C ALA A 411 14.49 1.48 20.31
N MET A 412 14.87 2.75 20.50
CA MET A 412 14.62 3.79 19.49
C MET A 412 15.34 3.50 18.17
N ASP A 413 16.51 2.90 18.23
CA ASP A 413 17.29 2.44 17.08
C ASP A 413 17.02 0.98 16.70
N GLY A 414 16.01 0.36 17.30
CA GLY A 414 15.57 -1.00 16.98
C GLY A 414 15.27 -1.18 15.50
N GLN A 415 15.54 -2.37 14.98
CA GLN A 415 15.45 -2.62 13.55
C GLN A 415 14.19 -3.39 13.13
N ILE A 416 13.65 -4.22 14.03
CA ILE A 416 12.45 -5.00 13.77
C ILE A 416 11.22 -4.10 13.93
N LEU A 417 10.35 -4.09 12.92
CA LEU A 417 9.02 -3.48 13.01
C LEU A 417 8.04 -4.55 13.49
N GLU A 418 7.69 -4.48 14.76
CA GLU A 418 6.68 -5.32 15.41
C GLU A 418 5.35 -4.57 15.42
N GLU A 419 4.34 -5.08 14.71
CA GLU A 419 3.10 -4.34 14.44
C GLU A 419 1.91 -4.78 15.31
N GLY A 420 2.15 -5.67 16.26
CA GLY A 420 1.10 -6.33 17.01
C GLY A 420 0.27 -7.26 16.10
N ILE A 421 -0.86 -7.76 16.57
CA ILE A 421 -1.74 -8.64 15.80
C ILE A 421 -2.48 -7.80 14.74
N SER A 422 -1.76 -7.33 13.73
CA SER A 422 -2.26 -6.46 12.67
C SER A 422 -1.54 -6.68 11.35
N GLU A 423 -2.07 -7.57 10.51
CA GLU A 423 -1.54 -7.80 9.17
C GLU A 423 -1.69 -6.54 8.29
N ALA A 424 -2.77 -5.76 8.47
CA ALA A 424 -2.96 -4.50 7.75
C ALA A 424 -1.87 -3.46 8.12
N GLY A 425 -1.48 -3.40 9.40
CA GLY A 425 -0.36 -2.56 9.86
C GLY A 425 0.98 -3.04 9.32
N ALA A 426 1.21 -4.35 9.37
CA ALA A 426 2.46 -4.94 8.92
C ALA A 426 2.68 -4.75 7.40
N ILE A 427 1.66 -4.96 6.56
CA ILE A 427 1.77 -4.71 5.12
C ILE A 427 1.93 -3.21 4.80
N ALA A 428 1.32 -2.32 5.59
CA ALA A 428 1.52 -0.87 5.43
C ALA A 428 2.95 -0.45 5.81
N SER A 429 3.53 -1.01 6.88
CA SER A 429 4.95 -0.87 7.22
C SER A 429 5.88 -1.40 6.13
N TRP A 430 5.56 -2.59 5.60
CA TRP A 430 6.30 -3.18 4.51
C TRP A 430 6.27 -2.29 3.27
N THR A 431 5.10 -1.75 2.91
CA THR A 431 4.94 -0.86 1.76
C THR A 431 5.75 0.43 1.93
N ALA A 432 5.75 1.02 3.13
CA ALA A 432 6.54 2.22 3.41
C ALA A 432 8.05 1.97 3.25
N ALA A 433 8.55 0.83 3.71
CA ALA A 433 9.94 0.43 3.54
C ALA A 433 10.26 0.05 2.09
N ALA A 434 9.38 -0.72 1.42
CA ALA A 434 9.53 -1.22 0.06
C ALA A 434 9.51 -0.12 -1.02
N THR A 435 8.89 1.03 -0.72
CA THR A 435 8.85 2.20 -1.60
C THR A 435 9.85 3.29 -1.22
N SER A 436 10.67 3.06 -0.20
CA SER A 436 11.65 4.03 0.33
C SER A 436 12.65 4.50 -0.72
N TYR A 437 13.05 3.64 -1.65
CA TYR A 437 13.93 4.00 -2.78
C TYR A 437 13.36 5.17 -3.59
N SER A 438 12.05 5.19 -3.79
CA SER A 438 11.34 6.21 -4.56
C SER A 438 10.93 7.42 -3.72
N VAL A 439 10.45 7.20 -2.49
CA VAL A 439 9.95 8.27 -1.61
C VAL A 439 11.10 9.05 -0.96
N HIS A 440 12.19 8.37 -0.65
CA HIS A 440 13.31 8.92 0.13
C HIS A 440 14.65 8.90 -0.60
N GLY A 441 14.73 8.31 -1.79
CA GLY A 441 15.99 8.09 -2.49
C GLY A 441 16.92 7.10 -1.77
N LEU A 442 16.36 6.25 -0.90
CA LEU A 442 17.10 5.34 -0.03
C LEU A 442 16.56 3.93 -0.16
N ALA A 443 17.32 3.02 -0.81
CA ALA A 443 16.92 1.62 -0.90
C ALA A 443 16.86 1.00 0.49
N MET A 444 15.74 0.36 0.82
CA MET A 444 15.55 -0.50 1.99
C MET A 444 15.13 -1.88 1.52
N LEU A 445 15.37 -2.89 2.33
CA LEU A 445 15.06 -4.29 2.01
C LEU A 445 14.13 -4.88 3.08
N PRO A 446 12.82 -4.72 2.95
CA PRO A 446 11.88 -5.25 3.91
C PRO A 446 11.60 -6.74 3.68
N PHE A 447 11.51 -7.47 4.78
CA PHE A 447 11.06 -8.85 4.88
C PHE A 447 9.87 -8.90 5.83
N TYR A 448 8.67 -9.12 5.29
CA TYR A 448 7.48 -9.34 6.11
C TYR A 448 7.15 -10.82 6.13
N ILE A 449 7.23 -11.43 7.33
CA ILE A 449 6.90 -12.83 7.59
C ILE A 449 5.57 -12.93 8.31
N TYR A 450 4.69 -13.81 7.84
CA TYR A 450 3.34 -14.00 8.34
C TYR A 450 2.81 -15.39 8.04
N TYR A 451 1.76 -15.82 8.70
CA TYR A 451 1.05 -17.04 8.32
C TYR A 451 0.52 -16.90 6.88
N SER A 452 0.88 -17.82 6.00
CA SER A 452 0.54 -17.73 4.58
C SER A 452 -0.96 -17.55 4.32
N MET A 453 -1.81 -18.15 5.18
CA MET A 453 -3.26 -17.99 5.12
C MET A 453 -3.75 -16.57 5.39
N PHE A 454 -2.99 -15.74 6.13
CA PHE A 454 -3.39 -14.39 6.50
C PHE A 454 -2.75 -13.29 5.64
N GLY A 455 -2.08 -13.65 4.54
CA GLY A 455 -1.56 -12.72 3.55
C GLY A 455 -2.61 -12.28 2.55
N PHE A 456 -2.61 -12.90 1.37
CA PHE A 456 -3.50 -12.52 0.26
C PHE A 456 -4.99 -12.60 0.61
N GLN A 457 -5.39 -13.52 1.47
CA GLN A 457 -6.79 -13.68 1.89
C GLN A 457 -7.27 -12.56 2.82
N ARG A 458 -6.37 -11.89 3.53
CA ARG A 458 -6.72 -10.88 4.52
C ARG A 458 -6.32 -9.45 4.13
N VAL A 459 -5.19 -9.29 3.45
CA VAL A 459 -4.63 -7.99 3.05
C VAL A 459 -4.23 -7.95 1.57
N GLY A 460 -4.91 -8.73 0.75
CA GLY A 460 -4.61 -8.86 -0.67
C GLY A 460 -4.74 -7.55 -1.44
N ASP A 461 -5.71 -6.72 -1.11
CA ASP A 461 -5.88 -5.38 -1.69
C ASP A 461 -4.71 -4.44 -1.35
N ALA A 462 -4.20 -4.48 -0.12
CA ALA A 462 -3.02 -3.72 0.28
C ALA A 462 -1.74 -4.24 -0.40
N ILE A 463 -1.61 -5.57 -0.59
CA ILE A 463 -0.50 -6.15 -1.38
C ILE A 463 -0.61 -5.70 -2.84
N TRP A 464 -1.82 -5.71 -3.41
CA TRP A 464 -2.06 -5.21 -4.76
C TRP A 464 -1.72 -3.73 -4.90
N ALA A 465 -2.15 -2.90 -3.94
CA ALA A 465 -1.80 -1.48 -3.89
C ALA A 465 -0.29 -1.23 -3.78
N ALA A 466 0.44 -2.08 -3.04
CA ALA A 466 1.89 -2.03 -2.97
C ALA A 466 2.55 -2.39 -4.32
N ALA A 467 2.00 -3.38 -5.04
CA ALA A 467 2.41 -3.72 -6.40
C ALA A 467 2.23 -2.54 -7.35
N ASP A 468 1.09 -1.84 -7.27
CA ASP A 468 0.81 -0.62 -8.04
C ASP A 468 1.78 0.51 -7.70
N GLN A 469 2.24 0.59 -6.45
CA GLN A 469 3.26 1.55 -6.00
C GLN A 469 4.68 1.14 -6.39
N ARG A 470 4.87 0.02 -7.09
CA ARG A 470 6.16 -0.54 -7.48
C ARG A 470 7.06 -0.85 -6.28
N ALA A 471 6.48 -1.46 -5.25
CA ALA A 471 7.19 -1.88 -4.05
C ALA A 471 8.26 -2.94 -4.37
N ARG A 472 9.39 -2.89 -3.62
CA ARG A 472 10.53 -3.82 -3.73
C ARG A 472 10.80 -4.44 -2.37
N GLY A 473 10.67 -5.77 -2.24
CA GLY A 473 10.87 -6.46 -0.97
C GLY A 473 10.40 -7.90 -1.00
N PHE A 474 10.40 -8.54 0.16
CA PHE A 474 10.02 -9.94 0.31
C PHE A 474 8.81 -10.07 1.24
N LEU A 475 7.86 -10.89 0.81
CA LEU A 475 6.74 -11.39 1.60
C LEU A 475 6.98 -12.88 1.85
N LEU A 476 7.02 -13.30 3.11
CA LEU A 476 7.27 -14.68 3.51
C LEU A 476 5.99 -15.29 4.10
N GLY A 477 5.36 -16.21 3.37
CA GLY A 477 4.27 -17.03 3.89
C GLY A 477 4.84 -18.18 4.73
N ALA A 478 4.91 -17.96 6.04
CA ALA A 478 5.45 -18.96 6.97
C ALA A 478 4.34 -19.82 7.54
N THR A 479 4.72 -21.05 7.93
CA THR A 479 3.81 -22.17 8.08
C THR A 479 2.83 -22.24 6.91
N SER A 480 3.40 -22.52 5.74
CA SER A 480 2.64 -22.62 4.50
C SER A 480 2.12 -24.03 4.26
N GLY A 481 1.18 -24.16 3.30
CA GLY A 481 0.62 -25.42 2.88
C GLY A 481 -0.45 -25.95 3.83
N ARG A 482 -0.71 -27.26 3.74
CA ARG A 482 -1.78 -27.96 4.47
C ARG A 482 -1.31 -29.19 5.21
N THR A 483 -0.40 -29.98 4.62
CA THR A 483 0.00 -31.29 5.10
C THR A 483 0.85 -31.24 6.35
N THR A 484 1.62 -30.16 6.57
CA THR A 484 2.49 -29.97 7.73
C THR A 484 1.83 -29.19 8.87
N LEU A 485 0.54 -28.81 8.73
CA LEU A 485 -0.18 -27.96 9.68
C LEU A 485 -1.31 -28.68 10.43
N GLY A 486 -1.18 -29.99 10.65
CA GLY A 486 -2.23 -30.80 11.28
C GLY A 486 -2.62 -30.33 12.69
N GLY A 487 -1.64 -29.88 13.49
CA GLY A 487 -1.86 -29.40 14.85
C GLY A 487 -2.45 -27.97 14.94
N GLU A 488 -2.32 -27.17 13.89
CA GLU A 488 -2.74 -25.77 13.87
C GLU A 488 -4.17 -25.59 13.30
N GLY A 489 -4.72 -26.63 12.69
CA GLY A 489 -6.10 -26.69 12.18
C GLY A 489 -6.32 -25.93 10.88
N LEU A 490 -7.54 -26.08 10.35
CA LEU A 490 -7.97 -25.57 9.04
C LEU A 490 -7.74 -24.07 8.85
N GLN A 491 -7.85 -23.27 9.91
CA GLN A 491 -7.73 -21.81 9.83
C GLN A 491 -6.32 -21.35 9.37
N HIS A 492 -5.29 -22.18 9.51
CA HIS A 492 -3.92 -21.88 9.09
C HIS A 492 -3.53 -22.58 7.78
N GLN A 493 -4.35 -23.52 7.31
CA GLN A 493 -4.05 -24.30 6.11
C GLN A 493 -4.31 -23.51 4.84
N ASP A 494 -3.24 -23.18 4.12
CA ASP A 494 -3.26 -22.39 2.90
C ASP A 494 -3.18 -23.30 1.65
N GLY A 495 -4.17 -23.20 0.80
CA GLY A 495 -4.16 -23.92 -0.48
C GLY A 495 -4.16 -23.00 -1.71
N SER A 496 -4.23 -21.67 -1.54
CA SER A 496 -4.55 -20.75 -2.63
C SER A 496 -3.65 -19.51 -2.76
N SER A 497 -2.76 -19.25 -1.83
CA SER A 497 -1.96 -18.01 -1.85
C SER A 497 -1.09 -17.88 -3.10
N HIS A 498 -0.48 -18.95 -3.59
CA HIS A 498 0.28 -18.95 -4.84
C HIS A 498 -0.58 -18.63 -6.07
N LEU A 499 -1.84 -19.11 -6.10
CA LEU A 499 -2.77 -18.79 -7.18
C LEU A 499 -3.07 -17.28 -7.22
N VAL A 500 -3.30 -16.67 -6.05
CA VAL A 500 -3.53 -15.23 -5.95
C VAL A 500 -2.26 -14.44 -6.28
N ALA A 501 -1.12 -14.84 -5.76
CA ALA A 501 0.18 -14.20 -6.06
C ALA A 501 0.48 -14.20 -7.56
N ALA A 502 0.18 -15.28 -8.28
CA ALA A 502 0.38 -15.40 -9.72
C ALA A 502 -0.43 -14.38 -10.54
N THR A 503 -1.54 -13.86 -10.01
CA THR A 503 -2.36 -12.83 -10.67
C THR A 503 -1.74 -11.44 -10.65
N ILE A 504 -0.76 -11.19 -9.77
CA ILE A 504 -0.11 -9.88 -9.63
C ILE A 504 1.11 -9.82 -10.56
N PRO A 505 1.13 -8.93 -11.58
CA PRO A 505 2.12 -9.00 -12.66
C PRO A 505 3.58 -8.88 -12.22
N ASN A 506 3.88 -8.11 -11.20
CA ASN A 506 5.25 -7.88 -10.68
C ASN A 506 5.55 -8.62 -9.37
N CYS A 507 4.72 -9.59 -8.99
CA CYS A 507 4.99 -10.51 -7.89
C CYS A 507 5.61 -11.80 -8.42
N LYS A 508 6.80 -12.17 -7.97
CA LYS A 508 7.43 -13.47 -8.25
C LYS A 508 7.19 -14.40 -7.08
N ALA A 509 6.48 -15.51 -7.32
CA ALA A 509 6.06 -16.43 -6.27
C ALA A 509 6.84 -17.75 -6.32
N TYR A 510 7.45 -18.15 -5.21
CA TYR A 510 8.28 -19.35 -5.08
C TYR A 510 7.88 -20.20 -3.87
N ASP A 511 8.00 -21.53 -4.02
CA ASP A 511 7.72 -22.54 -2.99
C ASP A 511 8.91 -23.51 -2.85
N PRO A 512 10.03 -23.05 -2.25
CA PRO A 512 11.25 -23.87 -2.12
C PRO A 512 11.06 -25.03 -1.15
N GLY A 513 11.53 -26.20 -1.52
CA GLY A 513 11.59 -27.38 -0.64
C GLY A 513 12.82 -27.44 0.25
N PHE A 514 13.92 -26.77 -0.14
CA PHE A 514 15.20 -26.81 0.56
C PHE A 514 15.75 -25.43 0.91
N ALA A 515 16.55 -25.36 1.96
CA ALA A 515 17.22 -24.14 2.41
C ALA A 515 18.13 -23.51 1.33
N GLY A 516 18.81 -24.33 0.53
CA GLY A 516 19.64 -23.87 -0.56
C GLY A 516 18.83 -23.23 -1.68
N GLU A 517 17.67 -23.79 -2.01
CA GLU A 517 16.75 -23.18 -2.99
C GLU A 517 16.28 -21.81 -2.51
N LEU A 518 15.86 -21.73 -1.25
CA LEU A 518 15.45 -20.45 -0.63
C LEU A 518 16.58 -19.41 -0.69
N ALA A 519 17.82 -19.81 -0.39
CA ALA A 519 18.98 -18.91 -0.42
C ALA A 519 19.24 -18.35 -1.82
N VAL A 520 19.17 -19.19 -2.86
CA VAL A 520 19.35 -18.78 -4.27
C VAL A 520 18.25 -17.81 -4.71
N ILE A 521 16.99 -18.08 -4.32
CA ILE A 521 15.85 -17.21 -4.65
C ILE A 521 15.99 -15.84 -3.97
N LEU A 522 16.35 -15.81 -2.70
CA LEU A 522 16.57 -14.57 -1.95
C LEU A 522 17.73 -13.76 -2.55
N ASP A 523 18.84 -14.40 -2.90
CA ASP A 523 20.00 -13.73 -3.53
C ASP A 523 19.59 -13.07 -4.86
N ARG A 524 18.86 -13.82 -5.71
CA ARG A 524 18.38 -13.28 -6.99
C ARG A 524 17.44 -12.10 -6.77
N GLY A 525 16.49 -12.20 -5.85
CA GLY A 525 15.58 -11.12 -5.55
C GLY A 525 16.28 -9.85 -5.04
N MET A 526 17.26 -10.01 -4.15
CA MET A 526 18.07 -8.89 -3.69
C MET A 526 18.81 -8.21 -4.85
N ARG A 527 19.41 -8.97 -5.76
CA ARG A 527 20.12 -8.41 -6.93
C ARG A 527 19.19 -7.69 -7.88
N GLU A 528 18.02 -8.26 -8.19
CA GLU A 528 17.02 -7.62 -9.05
C GLU A 528 16.55 -6.28 -8.48
N MET A 529 16.25 -6.24 -7.17
CA MET A 529 15.67 -5.05 -6.54
C MET A 529 16.72 -3.97 -6.20
N LEU A 530 17.92 -4.36 -5.74
CA LEU A 530 18.90 -3.44 -5.18
C LEU A 530 19.99 -3.02 -6.19
N ILE A 531 20.36 -3.90 -7.13
CA ILE A 531 21.40 -3.66 -8.13
C ILE A 531 20.76 -3.32 -9.48
N GLU A 532 19.89 -4.21 -9.98
CA GLU A 532 19.22 -4.04 -11.28
C GLU A 532 18.05 -3.06 -11.20
N GLN A 533 17.59 -2.76 -9.99
CA GLN A 533 16.51 -1.82 -9.65
C GLN A 533 15.20 -2.10 -10.38
N GLN A 534 14.87 -3.38 -10.51
CA GLN A 534 13.61 -3.82 -11.08
C GLN A 534 12.45 -3.61 -10.09
N ASP A 535 11.30 -3.20 -10.61
CA ASP A 535 10.09 -2.97 -9.82
C ASP A 535 9.32 -4.30 -9.62
N VAL A 536 9.93 -5.21 -8.89
CA VAL A 536 9.39 -6.52 -8.54
C VAL A 536 9.45 -6.73 -7.03
N PHE A 537 8.59 -7.59 -6.52
CA PHE A 537 8.68 -8.13 -5.16
C PHE A 537 8.47 -9.64 -5.20
N TYR A 538 8.90 -10.30 -4.13
CA TYR A 538 8.88 -11.74 -4.04
C TYR A 538 7.87 -12.19 -2.98
N TYR A 539 7.08 -13.21 -3.30
CA TYR A 539 6.31 -13.99 -2.35
C TYR A 539 6.94 -15.39 -2.25
N ILE A 540 7.38 -15.77 -1.06
CA ILE A 540 8.06 -17.05 -0.85
C ILE A 540 7.39 -17.77 0.30
N THR A 541 6.97 -19.01 0.09
CA THR A 541 6.41 -19.86 1.15
C THR A 541 7.51 -20.68 1.82
N VAL A 542 7.43 -20.79 3.15
CA VAL A 542 8.35 -21.56 3.97
C VAL A 542 7.57 -22.37 5.00
N MET A 543 8.13 -23.48 5.48
CA MET A 543 7.47 -24.42 6.37
C MET A 543 8.27 -24.64 7.65
N ASN A 544 7.60 -25.04 8.75
CA ASN A 544 8.21 -25.25 10.07
C ASN A 544 8.69 -26.68 10.32
N GLU A 545 8.28 -27.65 9.50
CA GLU A 545 8.70 -29.04 9.67
C GLU A 545 10.18 -29.20 9.34
N ASN A 546 10.94 -29.81 10.27
CA ASN A 546 12.33 -30.13 10.01
C ASN A 546 12.45 -31.37 9.13
N HIS A 547 13.30 -31.29 8.14
CA HIS A 547 13.66 -32.43 7.27
C HIS A 547 15.12 -32.33 6.83
N ALA A 548 15.66 -33.44 6.36
CA ALA A 548 17.02 -33.51 5.86
C ALA A 548 17.18 -32.60 4.64
N GLN A 549 18.13 -31.71 4.71
CA GLN A 549 18.40 -30.72 3.66
C GLN A 549 19.33 -31.32 2.59
N ALA A 550 19.03 -31.00 1.33
CA ALA A 550 19.86 -31.42 0.19
C ALA A 550 20.81 -30.30 -0.24
N ASP A 551 21.94 -30.69 -0.83
CA ASP A 551 22.87 -29.76 -1.47
C ASP A 551 22.21 -29.17 -2.73
N VAL A 552 22.43 -27.87 -2.95
CA VAL A 552 21.97 -27.13 -4.15
C VAL A 552 23.20 -26.55 -4.88
N PRO A 553 23.76 -27.32 -5.84
CA PRO A 553 24.97 -26.93 -6.52
C PRO A 553 24.72 -25.75 -7.49
N ALA A 554 25.76 -24.93 -7.72
CA ALA A 554 25.67 -23.75 -8.58
C ALA A 554 25.19 -24.06 -10.01
N SER A 555 25.42 -25.29 -10.49
CA SER A 555 25.00 -25.72 -11.83
C SER A 555 23.50 -25.73 -12.05
N VAL A 556 22.68 -25.79 -10.98
CA VAL A 556 21.20 -25.81 -11.09
C VAL A 556 20.57 -24.44 -10.79
N HIS A 557 21.33 -23.45 -10.32
CA HIS A 557 20.77 -22.16 -9.88
C HIS A 557 19.97 -21.45 -10.99
N ALA A 558 20.46 -21.48 -12.24
CA ALA A 558 19.79 -20.82 -13.34
C ALA A 558 18.43 -21.45 -13.66
N ASP A 559 18.34 -22.78 -13.60
CA ASP A 559 17.09 -23.52 -13.87
C ASP A 559 16.11 -23.41 -12.69
N LEU A 560 16.62 -23.48 -11.45
CA LEU A 560 15.87 -23.24 -10.21
C LEU A 560 15.11 -21.90 -10.25
N LEU A 561 15.78 -20.85 -10.71
CA LEU A 561 15.20 -19.50 -10.80
C LEU A 561 14.15 -19.37 -11.91
N LYS A 562 14.17 -20.24 -12.93
CA LYS A 562 13.12 -20.34 -13.95
C LYS A 562 11.89 -21.13 -13.50
N GLY A 563 11.96 -21.74 -12.31
CA GLY A 563 10.83 -22.43 -11.69
C GLY A 563 10.98 -23.94 -11.49
N CYS A 564 11.94 -24.63 -12.10
CA CYS A 564 12.22 -26.02 -11.79
C CYS A 564 13.62 -26.46 -12.25
N TYR A 565 14.15 -27.51 -11.63
CA TYR A 565 15.41 -28.15 -12.03
C TYR A 565 15.37 -29.66 -11.77
N ARG A 566 16.29 -30.40 -12.40
CA ARG A 566 16.46 -31.85 -12.19
C ARG A 566 17.13 -32.08 -10.85
N PHE A 567 16.36 -32.59 -9.89
CA PHE A 567 16.85 -32.87 -8.54
C PHE A 567 17.54 -34.22 -8.45
N ALA A 568 16.89 -35.28 -8.94
CA ALA A 568 17.46 -36.62 -8.88
C ALA A 568 17.15 -37.43 -10.14
N ALA A 569 18.18 -38.12 -10.63
CA ALA A 569 18.03 -39.13 -11.66
C ALA A 569 17.54 -40.48 -11.05
N PRO A 570 16.96 -41.37 -11.84
CA PRO A 570 16.58 -42.70 -11.39
C PRO A 570 17.77 -43.42 -10.74
N PRO A 571 17.57 -44.13 -9.59
CA PRO A 571 18.65 -44.86 -8.94
C PRO A 571 19.28 -45.94 -9.85
N SER A 572 20.61 -46.13 -9.77
CA SER A 572 21.37 -47.05 -10.62
C SER A 572 20.95 -48.52 -10.47
N ARG A 573 20.23 -48.89 -9.39
CA ARG A 573 19.67 -50.24 -9.19
C ARG A 573 18.51 -50.59 -10.13
N VAL A 574 17.90 -49.57 -10.78
CA VAL A 574 16.81 -49.79 -11.74
C VAL A 574 17.40 -50.14 -13.10
N LYS A 575 16.82 -51.16 -13.78
CA LYS A 575 17.29 -51.62 -15.11
C LYS A 575 17.12 -50.53 -16.18
N ALA A 576 18.05 -50.46 -17.11
CA ALA A 576 18.06 -49.46 -18.16
C ALA A 576 16.81 -49.45 -19.09
N LYS A 577 16.06 -50.57 -19.15
CA LYS A 577 14.82 -50.70 -19.92
C LYS A 577 13.55 -50.71 -19.05
N ALA A 578 13.64 -50.26 -17.83
CA ALA A 578 12.49 -50.17 -16.93
C ALA A 578 11.48 -49.15 -17.40
N PRO A 579 10.20 -49.31 -17.06
CA PRO A 579 9.22 -48.23 -17.24
C PRO A 579 9.69 -46.94 -16.56
N THR A 580 9.45 -45.80 -17.19
CA THR A 580 9.90 -44.49 -16.70
C THR A 580 8.73 -43.63 -16.23
N VAL A 581 8.97 -42.77 -15.26
CA VAL A 581 8.05 -41.70 -14.79
C VAL A 581 8.84 -40.46 -14.42
N THR A 582 8.30 -39.30 -14.72
CA THR A 582 8.84 -38.02 -14.22
C THR A 582 7.94 -37.51 -13.10
N LEU A 583 8.51 -37.32 -11.92
CA LEU A 583 7.83 -36.81 -10.74
C LEU A 583 8.23 -35.36 -10.52
N MET A 584 7.26 -34.49 -10.27
CA MET A 584 7.44 -33.08 -9.99
C MET A 584 6.88 -32.74 -8.60
N GLY A 585 7.64 -32.04 -7.78
CA GLY A 585 7.20 -31.66 -6.44
C GLY A 585 7.69 -30.27 -6.03
N SER A 586 6.94 -29.58 -5.18
CA SER A 586 7.31 -28.28 -4.60
C SER A 586 7.16 -28.26 -3.08
N GLY A 587 7.86 -27.34 -2.42
CA GLY A 587 7.72 -27.07 -0.99
C GLY A 587 7.77 -28.34 -0.14
N ALA A 588 6.85 -28.47 0.81
CA ALA A 588 6.74 -29.64 1.70
C ALA A 588 6.56 -30.97 0.95
N ILE A 589 5.86 -30.95 -0.19
CA ILE A 589 5.52 -32.16 -0.94
C ILE A 589 6.73 -32.73 -1.69
N LEU A 590 7.76 -31.94 -1.95
CA LEU A 590 8.97 -32.43 -2.62
C LEU A 590 9.61 -33.59 -1.84
N GLY A 591 9.62 -33.56 -0.49
CA GLY A 591 10.11 -34.65 0.34
C GLY A 591 9.34 -35.97 0.12
N GLU A 592 8.02 -35.89 -0.03
CA GLU A 592 7.15 -37.04 -0.30
C GLU A 592 7.34 -37.56 -1.74
N VAL A 593 7.56 -36.68 -2.71
CA VAL A 593 7.88 -37.06 -4.10
C VAL A 593 9.22 -37.82 -4.17
N ILE A 594 10.23 -37.41 -3.39
CA ILE A 594 11.52 -38.12 -3.30
C ILE A 594 11.34 -39.54 -2.71
N LYS A 595 10.53 -39.65 -1.63
CA LYS A 595 10.20 -40.98 -1.05
C LYS A 595 9.44 -41.85 -2.05
N ALA A 596 8.49 -41.29 -2.78
CA ALA A 596 7.74 -41.99 -3.81
C ALA A 596 8.66 -42.51 -4.93
N ALA A 597 9.66 -41.74 -5.37
CA ALA A 597 10.65 -42.19 -6.35
C ALA A 597 11.48 -43.38 -5.85
N ALA A 598 11.80 -43.43 -4.55
CA ALA A 598 12.50 -44.56 -3.95
C ALA A 598 11.64 -45.84 -3.94
N LEU A 599 10.35 -45.70 -3.56
CA LEU A 599 9.40 -46.84 -3.58
C LEU A 599 9.16 -47.35 -5.01
N LEU A 600 9.04 -46.47 -5.99
CA LEU A 600 8.90 -46.87 -7.42
C LEU A 600 10.14 -47.61 -7.91
N ALA A 601 11.33 -47.23 -7.46
CA ALA A 601 12.56 -47.93 -7.82
C ALA A 601 12.59 -49.36 -7.27
N ASP A 602 12.01 -49.61 -6.08
CA ASP A 602 11.87 -50.97 -5.50
C ASP A 602 10.90 -51.83 -6.30
N GLU A 603 9.91 -51.20 -6.96
CA GLU A 603 8.98 -51.86 -7.89
C GLU A 603 9.57 -51.95 -9.35
N GLY A 604 10.80 -51.56 -9.55
CA GLY A 604 11.47 -51.62 -10.84
C GLY A 604 11.06 -50.54 -11.82
N ILE A 605 10.54 -49.42 -11.35
CA ILE A 605 10.15 -48.26 -12.18
C ILE A 605 11.22 -47.15 -12.02
N ALA A 606 11.69 -46.61 -13.15
CA ALA A 606 12.70 -45.56 -13.18
C ALA A 606 12.05 -44.17 -12.99
N ALA A 607 12.10 -43.61 -11.82
CA ALA A 607 11.56 -42.29 -11.49
C ALA A 607 12.64 -41.21 -11.50
N GLU A 608 12.50 -40.22 -12.37
CA GLU A 608 13.23 -38.95 -12.31
C GLU A 608 12.46 -37.96 -11.44
N VAL A 609 13.16 -37.15 -10.61
CA VAL A 609 12.55 -36.13 -9.76
C VAL A 609 12.96 -34.75 -10.20
N LEU A 610 11.97 -33.90 -10.47
CA LEU A 610 12.15 -32.47 -10.66
C LEU A 610 11.70 -31.72 -9.39
N SER A 611 12.56 -30.86 -8.85
CA SER A 611 12.15 -29.87 -7.86
C SER A 611 11.54 -28.67 -8.58
N VAL A 612 10.28 -28.37 -8.27
CA VAL A 612 9.57 -27.22 -8.81
C VAL A 612 9.58 -26.12 -7.77
N THR A 613 10.37 -25.10 -8.02
CA THR A 613 10.50 -23.96 -7.11
C THR A 613 9.46 -22.88 -7.35
N SER A 614 8.86 -22.83 -8.57
CA SER A 614 7.82 -21.87 -8.92
C SER A 614 6.92 -22.37 -10.05
N TRP A 615 5.68 -22.69 -9.71
CA TRP A 615 4.64 -23.00 -10.70
C TRP A 615 4.24 -21.76 -11.51
N SER A 616 4.20 -20.58 -10.85
CA SER A 616 3.79 -19.33 -11.50
C SER A 616 4.80 -18.83 -12.54
N GLU A 617 6.11 -18.97 -12.28
CA GLU A 617 7.13 -18.56 -13.27
C GLU A 617 7.13 -19.51 -14.48
N LEU A 618 6.92 -20.81 -14.27
CA LEU A 618 6.73 -21.77 -15.36
C LEU A 618 5.48 -21.44 -16.20
N ALA A 619 4.37 -21.08 -15.54
CA ALA A 619 3.14 -20.70 -16.23
C ALA A 619 3.32 -19.38 -17.01
N ARG A 620 4.01 -18.39 -16.46
CA ARG A 620 4.31 -17.11 -17.13
C ARG A 620 5.16 -17.30 -18.37
N ASP A 621 6.18 -18.14 -18.30
CA ASP A 621 7.02 -18.49 -19.43
C ASP A 621 6.19 -19.15 -20.56
N GLY A 622 5.31 -20.08 -20.21
CA GLY A 622 4.37 -20.69 -21.17
C GLY A 622 3.42 -19.68 -21.80
N MET A 623 2.80 -18.82 -20.99
CA MET A 623 1.90 -17.77 -21.49
C MET A 623 2.64 -16.75 -22.40
N ALA A 624 3.91 -16.45 -22.13
CA ALA A 624 4.71 -15.59 -22.98
C ALA A 624 4.94 -16.22 -24.36
N SER A 625 5.25 -17.52 -24.42
CA SER A 625 5.38 -18.28 -25.66
C SER A 625 4.05 -18.34 -26.45
N ASP A 626 2.93 -18.55 -25.78
CA ASP A 626 1.60 -18.52 -26.42
C ASP A 626 1.28 -17.14 -27.01
N LYS A 627 1.65 -16.07 -26.31
CA LYS A 627 1.51 -14.69 -26.79
C LYS A 627 2.35 -14.44 -28.05
N GLU A 628 3.63 -14.86 -28.04
CA GLU A 628 4.50 -14.77 -29.22
C GLU A 628 3.88 -15.48 -30.44
N ALA A 629 3.30 -16.66 -30.23
CA ALA A 629 2.60 -17.40 -31.27
C ALA A 629 1.39 -16.65 -31.83
N LEU A 630 0.59 -16.02 -30.97
CA LEU A 630 -0.58 -15.23 -31.36
C LEU A 630 -0.20 -13.95 -32.12
N GLU A 631 0.91 -13.33 -31.77
CA GLU A 631 1.43 -12.11 -32.40
C GLU A 631 2.19 -12.39 -33.71
N GLY A 632 2.37 -13.67 -34.09
CA GLY A 632 3.06 -14.07 -35.35
C GLY A 632 4.57 -13.88 -35.28
N GLY A 633 5.17 -13.83 -34.09
CA GLY A 633 6.61 -13.74 -33.84
C GLY A 633 7.34 -15.08 -33.91
N VAL A 634 8.62 -15.07 -33.58
CA VAL A 634 9.40 -16.31 -33.36
C VAL A 634 9.00 -16.88 -32.01
N VAL A 635 8.36 -18.05 -32.01
CA VAL A 635 7.86 -18.69 -30.79
C VAL A 635 9.00 -19.31 -30.00
N SER A 636 9.20 -18.88 -28.79
CA SER A 636 10.14 -19.51 -27.85
C SER A 636 9.59 -20.86 -27.35
N THR A 637 10.47 -21.83 -27.14
CA THR A 637 10.06 -23.10 -26.50
C THR A 637 9.99 -22.88 -24.99
N PRO A 638 8.82 -23.06 -24.34
CA PRO A 638 8.68 -22.91 -22.90
C PRO A 638 9.71 -23.75 -22.13
N PHE A 639 10.24 -23.21 -21.06
CA PHE A 639 11.29 -23.86 -20.28
C PHE A 639 10.85 -25.24 -19.76
N ILE A 640 9.60 -25.37 -19.32
CA ILE A 640 9.06 -26.66 -18.87
C ILE A 640 9.08 -27.71 -20.01
N HIS A 641 8.82 -27.33 -21.25
CA HIS A 641 8.93 -28.24 -22.39
C HIS A 641 10.37 -28.68 -22.64
N GLN A 642 11.36 -27.78 -22.43
CA GLN A 642 12.78 -28.13 -22.54
C GLN A 642 13.16 -29.14 -21.44
N MET A 643 12.67 -28.95 -20.22
CA MET A 643 12.90 -29.85 -19.09
C MET A 643 12.31 -31.23 -19.32
N LEU A 644 11.14 -31.31 -19.93
CA LEU A 644 10.39 -32.57 -20.18
C LEU A 644 10.71 -33.20 -21.55
N ALA A 645 11.54 -32.62 -22.39
CA ALA A 645 11.80 -33.09 -23.75
C ALA A 645 12.29 -34.55 -23.82
N ASN A 646 12.99 -35.03 -22.80
CA ASN A 646 13.48 -36.41 -22.74
C ASN A 646 12.64 -37.34 -21.87
N SER A 647 11.52 -36.87 -21.31
CA SER A 647 10.61 -37.69 -20.51
C SER A 647 9.85 -38.67 -21.40
N GLN A 648 10.00 -39.98 -21.14
CA GLN A 648 9.41 -41.04 -21.96
C GLN A 648 8.20 -41.71 -21.30
N GLY A 649 7.85 -41.34 -20.10
CA GLY A 649 6.75 -41.88 -19.31
C GLY A 649 5.76 -40.80 -18.89
N PRO A 650 4.78 -41.15 -18.06
CA PRO A 650 3.85 -40.17 -17.51
C PRO A 650 4.60 -39.13 -16.68
N VAL A 651 4.08 -37.91 -16.64
CA VAL A 651 4.52 -36.82 -15.78
C VAL A 651 3.48 -36.65 -14.66
N ILE A 652 3.92 -36.74 -13.42
CA ILE A 652 3.05 -36.61 -12.23
C ILE A 652 3.54 -35.44 -11.40
N ALA A 653 2.70 -34.43 -11.27
CA ALA A 653 2.97 -33.25 -10.45
C ALA A 653 2.20 -33.33 -9.12
N ALA A 654 2.86 -32.98 -8.04
CA ALA A 654 2.29 -32.95 -6.69
C ALA A 654 2.71 -31.67 -5.95
N THR A 655 1.74 -31.02 -5.33
CA THR A 655 1.94 -29.82 -4.51
C THR A 655 0.93 -29.81 -3.36
N ASP A 656 1.19 -29.05 -2.33
CA ASP A 656 0.31 -28.88 -1.18
C ASP A 656 -0.85 -27.91 -1.42
N TYR A 657 -0.83 -27.25 -2.55
CA TYR A 657 -1.83 -26.24 -2.95
C TYR A 657 -2.96 -26.84 -3.78
N VAL A 658 -3.95 -25.99 -4.12
CA VAL A 658 -5.04 -26.39 -5.01
C VAL A 658 -4.54 -26.67 -6.43
N ARG A 659 -5.26 -27.55 -7.15
CA ARG A 659 -4.86 -28.00 -8.50
C ARG A 659 -4.67 -26.85 -9.51
N ALA A 660 -5.27 -25.68 -9.25
CA ALA A 660 -5.18 -24.53 -10.14
C ALA A 660 -3.84 -23.77 -10.03
N VAL A 661 -3.05 -24.04 -8.98
CA VAL A 661 -1.67 -23.54 -8.87
C VAL A 661 -0.78 -24.29 -9.83
#